data_34eb5a383ffb07bea7fbe0fa0c919cf5
#
_entry.id   34eb5a383ffb07bea7fbe0fa0c919cf5
#
_cell.length_a   1.000
_cell.length_b   1.000
_cell.length_c   1.000
_cell.angle_alpha   90.00
_cell.angle_beta   90.00
_cell.angle_gamma   90.00
#
_symmetry.space_group_name_H-M   'P 1'
#
loop_
_entity.id
_entity.type
_entity.pdbx_description
1 polymer ?
#
loop_
_entity_poly.entity_id
_entity_poly.type
_entity_poly.pdbx_seq_one_letter_code
_entity_poly.pdbx_strand_id
1 'polypeptide(L)'
;MAASAAALLLASAAPAHAYIGPGAGFAVFGSFLVMLVALFLGGFVLLTWPVRVLIRGHRRRRAYARSQTDRVVVIGLDGMDPDIAESMMAAGRMPHLSKLRDSGTYGRLETTCPPMSPVAWSSFMTGAGPGRHGIFDFLHRDPRTYLPNLSSAQIRPPARSLRVGRFRFLLGRPVLRALRRSKPFWAVLGEHGIFSTVLRVPITFPPEPFNGLLLAGMCVPDLRGTQGSFTFFTTADEAGARHIGGERVHLVRDRGVVRGELPGPAQSGLAGAPAARLPFLVRPGGNGTARLEVNGQRVILRQGEYSDWLPLSFWLGPGMRATGICRWYLKQLEPEIELYATPINIDPERPALPISHPRIYSVYLSKRLGRYATLGLAEDTWALNEGVLDEASFLRQCQLLFEERERMLLNAVGNTRRGCVVCVFDTTDRVQHMFWRYREHDHPANRGKESAAFGAAIEEAYEQANALVGRIASSLGSGDTLIVLSDHGFKSFRRGVNVNAWLKANGYLALRPGATGDGEWLRDVDWGRTRAYAIGLGGVYLNIRGREAQGIVPREEAPALKQELIERLTGLHDEEAGQAAVNRVFDSAAVSPGPYTDSGPDLAVGYAPGYRTSWDAAQGKVAGPVIEDNTRRWSGDHCVDPDCVPGVLFCNRHLDVASARMMDIAPTILSLFGVGTPAYMEGRSLLAPTGEAGYAHA
;
A
#
# COMPACT_ATOMS: atom_id res chain seq x y z
N MET A 1 1.43 4.84 57.93
CA MET A 1 2.83 4.34 57.95
C MET A 1 3.66 4.76 56.74
N ALA A 2 3.10 5.07 55.60
CA ALA A 2 3.86 5.55 54.41
C ALA A 2 4.32 7.02 54.50
N ALA A 3 3.61 7.89 55.23
CA ALA A 3 3.97 9.29 55.40
C ALA A 3 5.14 9.51 56.41
N SER A 4 5.34 8.61 57.35
CA SER A 4 6.40 8.68 58.32
C SER A 4 7.76 8.20 57.79
N ALA A 5 7.77 7.32 56.79
CA ALA A 5 8.98 6.86 56.12
C ALA A 5 9.58 7.91 55.17
N ALA A 6 8.72 8.73 54.52
CA ALA A 6 9.17 9.82 53.67
C ALA A 6 9.79 10.99 54.47
N ALA A 7 9.31 11.25 55.68
CA ALA A 7 9.85 12.29 56.55
C ALA A 7 11.23 11.94 57.15
N LEU A 8 11.51 10.65 57.38
CA LEU A 8 12.80 10.17 57.86
C LEU A 8 13.91 10.14 56.80
N LEU A 9 13.54 9.99 55.52
CA LEU A 9 14.48 10.06 54.38
C LEU A 9 14.92 11.50 54.04
N LEU A 10 14.12 12.50 54.40
CA LEU A 10 14.45 13.92 54.24
C LEU A 10 15.30 14.51 55.37
N ALA A 11 15.40 13.84 56.51
CA ALA A 11 16.13 14.33 57.69
C ALA A 11 17.60 13.87 57.78
N SER A 12 18.08 13.01 56.86
CA SER A 12 19.46 12.49 56.90
C SER A 12 20.35 12.98 55.74
N ALA A 13 19.96 14.04 55.01
CA ALA A 13 20.81 14.65 54.00
C ALA A 13 21.80 15.61 54.66
N ALA A 14 23.01 15.13 54.97
CA ALA A 14 24.14 16.02 55.24
C ALA A 14 24.36 16.95 54.03
N PRO A 15 24.69 18.23 54.21
CA PRO A 15 24.97 19.14 53.13
C PRO A 15 26.25 18.71 52.38
N ALA A 16 26.07 17.95 51.30
CA ALA A 16 27.15 17.74 50.32
C ALA A 16 27.35 19.06 49.58
N HIS A 17 28.43 19.75 49.88
CA HIS A 17 28.90 20.87 49.05
C HIS A 17 29.35 20.31 47.70
N ALA A 18 28.40 20.07 46.78
CA ALA A 18 28.72 19.78 45.40
C ALA A 18 29.19 21.09 44.74
N TYR A 19 30.45 21.16 44.40
CA TYR A 19 31.00 22.21 43.56
C TYR A 19 30.32 22.13 42.18
N ILE A 20 29.35 23.00 41.97
CA ILE A 20 28.68 23.14 40.65
C ILE A 20 29.60 23.99 39.78
N GLY A 21 30.44 23.33 38.98
CA GLY A 21 31.25 24.03 37.99
C GLY A 21 30.38 24.78 36.97
N PRO A 22 30.88 25.83 36.26
CA PRO A 22 30.13 26.69 35.35
C PRO A 22 29.35 25.93 34.29
N GLY A 23 29.81 24.77 33.83
CA GLY A 23 29.11 23.92 32.83
C GLY A 23 27.83 23.25 33.35
N ALA A 24 27.75 22.89 34.63
CA ALA A 24 26.55 22.30 35.23
C ALA A 24 25.44 23.35 35.41
N GLY A 25 25.82 24.60 35.72
CA GLY A 25 24.88 25.74 35.81
C GLY A 25 24.21 26.01 34.47
N PHE A 26 24.96 25.96 33.33
CA PHE A 26 24.40 26.11 32.00
C PHE A 26 23.46 24.97 31.61
N ALA A 27 23.75 23.72 31.99
CA ALA A 27 22.89 22.58 31.71
C ALA A 27 21.56 22.65 32.49
N VAL A 28 21.61 23.05 33.76
CA VAL A 28 20.43 23.24 34.62
C VAL A 28 19.59 24.43 34.10
N PHE A 29 20.24 25.55 33.75
CA PHE A 29 19.55 26.73 33.21
C PHE A 29 18.93 26.43 31.85
N GLY A 30 19.62 25.66 30.97
CA GLY A 30 19.09 25.21 29.67
C GLY A 30 17.88 24.29 29.84
N SER A 31 17.92 23.33 30.78
CA SER A 31 16.82 22.43 31.09
C SER A 31 15.61 23.19 31.66
N PHE A 32 15.86 24.16 32.55
CA PHE A 32 14.83 25.03 33.13
C PHE A 32 14.18 25.91 32.08
N LEU A 33 14.98 26.50 31.16
CA LEU A 33 14.46 27.30 30.05
C LEU A 33 13.59 26.46 29.11
N VAL A 34 13.99 25.23 28.74
CA VAL A 34 13.20 24.30 27.93
C VAL A 34 11.90 23.94 28.64
N MET A 35 11.93 23.68 29.93
CA MET A 35 10.73 23.40 30.74
C MET A 35 9.80 24.61 30.80
N LEU A 36 10.36 25.79 30.97
CA LEU A 36 9.61 27.06 31.03
C LEU A 36 8.95 27.36 29.66
N VAL A 37 9.68 27.20 28.56
CA VAL A 37 9.15 27.32 27.20
C VAL A 37 8.05 26.29 26.92
N ALA A 38 8.24 25.04 27.36
CA ALA A 38 7.22 23.98 27.21
C ALA A 38 5.95 24.32 28.04
N LEU A 39 6.10 24.87 29.23
CA LEU A 39 5.00 25.31 30.08
C LEU A 39 4.26 26.50 29.48
N PHE A 40 4.99 27.50 28.95
CA PHE A 40 4.39 28.63 28.21
C PHE A 40 3.67 28.20 26.95
N LEU A 41 4.26 27.31 26.14
CA LEU A 41 3.63 26.75 24.95
C LEU A 41 2.38 25.92 25.33
N GLY A 42 2.46 25.13 26.38
CA GLY A 42 1.31 24.38 26.93
C GLY A 42 0.20 25.31 27.40
N GLY A 43 0.54 26.34 28.18
CA GLY A 43 -0.39 27.38 28.62
C GLY A 43 -1.02 28.15 27.45
N PHE A 44 -0.23 28.53 26.45
CA PHE A 44 -0.71 29.19 25.24
C PHE A 44 -1.67 28.29 24.44
N VAL A 45 -1.38 27.00 24.32
CA VAL A 45 -2.27 26.02 23.68
C VAL A 45 -3.58 25.89 24.45
N LEU A 46 -3.54 25.82 25.78
CA LEU A 46 -4.71 25.76 26.65
C LEU A 46 -5.56 27.05 26.56
N LEU A 47 -4.94 28.21 26.61
CA LEU A 47 -5.62 29.51 26.50
C LEU A 47 -6.25 29.73 25.11
N THR A 48 -5.59 29.29 24.05
CA THR A 48 -6.12 29.40 22.67
C THR A 48 -7.11 28.29 22.29
N TRP A 49 -7.18 27.22 23.11
CA TRP A 49 -8.04 26.07 22.82
C TRP A 49 -9.54 26.43 22.69
N PRO A 50 -10.17 27.22 23.61
CA PRO A 50 -11.57 27.61 23.48
C PRO A 50 -11.85 28.42 22.19
N VAL A 51 -10.94 29.34 21.85
CA VAL A 51 -11.06 30.14 20.63
C VAL A 51 -10.96 29.26 19.38
N ARG A 52 -10.01 28.33 19.38
CA ARG A 52 -9.87 27.34 18.29
C ARG A 52 -11.12 26.45 18.15
N VAL A 53 -11.72 26.03 19.28
CA VAL A 53 -12.96 25.24 19.28
C VAL A 53 -14.13 26.07 18.72
N LEU A 54 -14.26 27.34 19.10
CA LEU A 54 -15.30 28.25 18.60
C LEU A 54 -15.14 28.50 17.09
N ILE A 55 -13.92 28.79 16.64
CA ILE A 55 -13.64 29.01 15.19
C ILE A 55 -13.94 27.71 14.40
N ARG A 56 -13.51 26.55 14.89
CA ARG A 56 -13.83 25.26 14.26
C ARG A 56 -15.33 24.99 14.25
N GLY A 57 -16.02 25.27 15.36
CA GLY A 57 -17.47 25.13 15.46
C GLY A 57 -18.21 26.03 14.48
N HIS A 58 -17.78 27.27 14.32
CA HIS A 58 -18.36 28.23 13.37
C HIS A 58 -18.11 27.78 11.91
N ARG A 59 -16.88 27.40 11.56
CA ARG A 59 -16.56 26.85 10.23
C ARG A 59 -17.37 25.59 9.92
N ARG A 60 -17.48 24.67 10.89
CA ARG A 60 -18.31 23.46 10.79
C ARG A 60 -19.79 23.81 10.53
N ARG A 61 -20.37 24.74 11.28
CA ARG A 61 -21.77 25.16 11.07
C ARG A 61 -21.98 25.74 9.67
N ARG A 62 -21.05 26.55 9.17
CA ARG A 62 -21.10 27.12 7.80
C ARG A 62 -20.99 26.03 6.72
N ALA A 63 -20.09 25.07 6.87
CA ALA A 63 -19.92 23.98 5.93
C ALA A 63 -21.20 23.13 5.86
N TYR A 64 -21.72 22.70 7.02
CA TYR A 64 -22.95 21.90 7.05
C TYR A 64 -24.22 22.66 6.66
N ALA A 65 -24.24 24.00 6.73
CA ALA A 65 -25.37 24.79 6.22
C ALA A 65 -25.50 24.75 4.69
N ARG A 66 -24.40 24.41 3.98
CA ARG A 66 -24.33 24.24 2.52
C ARG A 66 -24.25 22.79 2.08
N SER A 67 -24.15 21.88 3.03
CA SER A 67 -23.99 20.44 2.74
C SER A 67 -25.30 19.84 2.26
N GLN A 68 -25.21 19.02 1.22
CA GLN A 68 -26.32 18.22 0.69
C GLN A 68 -26.42 16.85 1.39
N THR A 69 -25.51 16.55 2.33
CA THR A 69 -25.42 15.28 3.04
C THR A 69 -24.98 15.49 4.49
N ASP A 70 -25.44 14.65 5.41
CA ASP A 70 -24.92 14.64 6.77
C ASP A 70 -23.59 13.90 6.84
N ARG A 71 -23.49 12.79 6.12
CA ARG A 71 -22.32 11.91 6.10
C ARG A 71 -22.09 11.34 4.71
N VAL A 72 -20.81 11.22 4.33
CA VAL A 72 -20.39 10.46 3.15
C VAL A 72 -19.63 9.23 3.62
N VAL A 73 -20.01 8.05 3.15
CA VAL A 73 -19.27 6.81 3.34
C VAL A 73 -18.79 6.34 1.98
N VAL A 74 -17.47 6.14 1.87
CA VAL A 74 -16.82 5.66 0.64
C VAL A 74 -16.22 4.28 0.92
N ILE A 75 -16.63 3.30 0.15
CA ILE A 75 -16.07 1.94 0.14
C ILE A 75 -15.29 1.79 -1.16
N GLY A 76 -13.97 1.68 -1.06
CA GLY A 76 -13.12 1.31 -2.17
C GLY A 76 -12.95 -0.22 -2.22
N LEU A 77 -13.24 -0.81 -3.36
CA LEU A 77 -13.06 -2.24 -3.64
C LEU A 77 -12.01 -2.37 -4.73
N ASP A 78 -10.74 -2.44 -4.33
CA ASP A 78 -9.58 -2.43 -5.22
C ASP A 78 -9.73 -3.50 -6.32
N GLY A 79 -9.59 -3.11 -7.57
CA GLY A 79 -9.63 -4.01 -8.72
C GLY A 79 -11.00 -4.63 -9.06
N MET A 80 -12.12 -4.17 -8.49
CA MET A 80 -13.44 -4.75 -8.86
C MET A 80 -13.76 -4.47 -10.33
N ASP A 81 -13.77 -5.52 -11.14
CA ASP A 81 -14.00 -5.47 -12.58
C ASP A 81 -15.49 -5.31 -12.91
N PRO A 82 -15.87 -4.35 -13.79
CA PRO A 82 -17.26 -4.11 -14.13
C PRO A 82 -17.92 -5.28 -14.91
N ASP A 83 -17.17 -5.99 -15.76
CA ASP A 83 -17.75 -7.10 -16.56
C ASP A 83 -18.16 -8.25 -15.65
N ILE A 84 -17.35 -8.55 -14.61
CA ILE A 84 -17.67 -9.55 -13.60
C ILE A 84 -18.85 -9.07 -12.73
N ALA A 85 -18.79 -7.83 -12.24
CA ALA A 85 -19.84 -7.27 -11.39
C ALA A 85 -21.20 -7.21 -12.11
N GLU A 86 -21.23 -6.76 -13.36
CA GLU A 86 -22.45 -6.71 -14.20
C GLU A 86 -23.04 -8.11 -14.43
N SER A 87 -22.19 -9.09 -14.76
CA SER A 87 -22.61 -10.48 -14.94
C SER A 87 -23.19 -11.07 -13.64
N MET A 88 -22.54 -10.84 -12.50
CA MET A 88 -23.03 -11.34 -11.20
C MET A 88 -24.30 -10.62 -10.74
N MET A 89 -24.45 -9.31 -11.02
CA MET A 89 -25.69 -8.58 -10.77
C MET A 89 -26.84 -9.13 -11.63
N ALA A 90 -26.60 -9.41 -12.90
CA ALA A 90 -27.58 -10.01 -13.79
C ALA A 90 -28.00 -11.42 -13.34
N ALA A 91 -27.07 -12.19 -12.79
CA ALA A 91 -27.31 -13.51 -12.20
C ALA A 91 -27.99 -13.46 -10.80
N GLY A 92 -28.26 -12.28 -10.24
CA GLY A 92 -28.86 -12.11 -8.91
C GLY A 92 -27.91 -12.39 -7.74
N ARG A 93 -26.62 -12.60 -7.99
CA ARG A 93 -25.60 -12.91 -6.97
C ARG A 93 -25.09 -11.68 -6.21
N MET A 94 -25.38 -10.47 -6.69
CA MET A 94 -24.98 -9.19 -6.05
C MET A 94 -26.18 -8.28 -5.76
N PRO A 95 -27.16 -8.71 -4.94
CA PRO A 95 -28.44 -8.00 -4.75
C PRO A 95 -28.28 -6.59 -4.13
N HIS A 96 -27.27 -6.36 -3.28
CA HIS A 96 -27.11 -5.06 -2.62
C HIS A 96 -26.52 -4.01 -3.59
N LEU A 97 -25.57 -4.40 -4.44
CA LEU A 97 -25.05 -3.53 -5.49
C LEU A 97 -26.09 -3.33 -6.60
N SER A 98 -26.87 -4.35 -6.98
CA SER A 98 -28.02 -4.21 -7.87
C SER A 98 -29.01 -3.18 -7.35
N LYS A 99 -29.35 -3.24 -6.06
CA LYS A 99 -30.24 -2.25 -5.43
C LYS A 99 -29.66 -0.84 -5.49
N LEU A 100 -28.35 -0.67 -5.26
CA LEU A 100 -27.68 0.63 -5.36
C LEU A 100 -27.74 1.18 -6.79
N ARG A 101 -27.50 0.34 -7.79
CA ARG A 101 -27.65 0.67 -9.21
C ARG A 101 -29.07 1.14 -9.54
N ASP A 102 -30.07 0.35 -9.13
CA ASP A 102 -31.46 0.57 -9.52
C ASP A 102 -32.11 1.77 -8.81
N SER A 103 -31.68 2.10 -7.58
CA SER A 103 -32.20 3.22 -6.80
C SER A 103 -31.34 4.50 -6.81
N GLY A 104 -30.17 4.46 -7.43
CA GLY A 104 -29.21 5.55 -7.43
C GLY A 104 -28.45 5.65 -8.74
N THR A 105 -27.14 5.43 -8.69
CA THR A 105 -26.27 5.50 -9.86
C THR A 105 -25.35 4.30 -9.92
N TYR A 106 -25.16 3.79 -11.14
CA TYR A 106 -24.07 2.90 -11.52
C TYR A 106 -23.42 3.40 -12.82
N GLY A 107 -22.10 3.32 -12.89
CA GLY A 107 -21.35 3.58 -14.11
C GLY A 107 -19.96 2.95 -14.06
N ARG A 108 -19.34 2.80 -15.23
CA ARG A 108 -17.94 2.45 -15.35
C ARG A 108 -17.10 3.69 -15.06
N LEU A 109 -16.07 3.55 -14.24
CA LEU A 109 -15.20 4.64 -13.80
C LEU A 109 -13.87 4.58 -14.54
N GLU A 110 -13.57 5.59 -15.36
CA GLU A 110 -12.29 5.66 -16.05
C GLU A 110 -11.14 5.67 -15.03
N THR A 111 -10.20 4.75 -15.22
CA THR A 111 -8.99 4.64 -14.40
C THR A 111 -7.91 5.63 -14.84
N THR A 112 -6.73 5.54 -14.28
CA THR A 112 -5.58 6.38 -14.63
C THR A 112 -4.72 5.73 -15.71
N CYS A 113 -3.87 6.53 -16.34
CA CYS A 113 -2.78 6.04 -17.19
C CYS A 113 -1.43 6.29 -16.47
N PRO A 114 -0.75 5.20 -16.04
CA PRO A 114 -1.14 3.79 -16.10
C PRO A 114 -2.23 3.40 -15.06
N PRO A 115 -2.96 2.29 -15.31
CA PRO A 115 -4.03 1.81 -14.44
C PRO A 115 -3.48 1.00 -13.25
N MET A 116 -2.85 1.68 -12.33
CA MET A 116 -2.19 1.08 -11.15
C MET A 116 -2.76 1.65 -9.86
N SER A 117 -3.01 0.80 -8.86
CA SER A 117 -3.59 1.22 -7.57
C SER A 117 -2.88 2.43 -6.93
N PRO A 118 -1.52 2.53 -6.87
CA PRO A 118 -0.88 3.72 -6.29
C PRO A 118 -1.19 5.01 -7.07
N VAL A 119 -1.35 4.92 -8.39
CA VAL A 119 -1.65 6.06 -9.27
C VAL A 119 -3.12 6.45 -9.14
N ALA A 120 -4.01 5.46 -9.29
CA ALA A 120 -5.46 5.67 -9.27
C ALA A 120 -5.96 6.16 -7.90
N TRP A 121 -5.52 5.55 -6.79
CA TRP A 121 -5.87 6.02 -5.44
C TRP A 121 -5.24 7.38 -5.11
N SER A 122 -4.09 7.74 -5.71
CA SER A 122 -3.56 9.10 -5.59
C SER A 122 -4.44 10.11 -6.33
N SER A 123 -4.94 9.78 -7.51
CA SER A 123 -5.90 10.62 -8.25
C SER A 123 -7.24 10.72 -7.54
N PHE A 124 -7.76 9.62 -6.98
CA PHE A 124 -8.94 9.60 -6.13
C PHE A 124 -8.86 10.61 -4.97
N MET A 125 -7.76 10.55 -4.22
CA MET A 125 -7.66 11.37 -3.03
C MET A 125 -7.34 12.83 -3.31
N THR A 126 -6.66 13.13 -4.42
CA THR A 126 -6.19 14.51 -4.72
C THR A 126 -7.05 15.23 -5.74
N GLY A 127 -7.91 14.52 -6.48
CA GLY A 127 -8.68 15.11 -7.58
C GLY A 127 -7.78 15.58 -8.74
N ALA A 128 -6.56 15.07 -8.86
CA ALA A 128 -5.56 15.50 -9.82
C ALA A 128 -4.87 14.29 -10.49
N GLY A 129 -4.33 14.47 -11.67
CA GLY A 129 -3.63 13.44 -12.41
C GLY A 129 -2.18 13.22 -11.96
N PRO A 130 -1.51 12.17 -12.50
CA PRO A 130 -0.14 11.81 -12.15
C PRO A 130 0.87 12.95 -12.31
N GLY A 131 0.75 13.78 -13.33
CA GLY A 131 1.61 14.94 -13.56
C GLY A 131 1.56 15.99 -12.44
N ARG A 132 0.50 16.00 -11.60
CA ARG A 132 0.36 16.90 -10.46
C ARG A 132 0.58 16.24 -9.10
N HIS A 133 0.18 14.97 -8.93
CA HIS A 133 0.45 14.30 -7.64
C HIS A 133 1.80 13.57 -7.60
N GLY A 134 2.47 13.39 -8.75
CA GLY A 134 3.83 12.89 -8.85
C GLY A 134 3.99 11.38 -8.61
N ILE A 135 2.91 10.59 -8.64
CA ILE A 135 2.93 9.14 -8.53
C ILE A 135 2.57 8.55 -9.90
N PHE A 136 3.50 7.79 -10.49
CA PHE A 136 3.34 7.21 -11.84
C PHE A 136 3.41 5.68 -11.83
N ASP A 137 3.92 5.07 -10.76
CA ASP A 137 4.09 3.62 -10.59
C ASP A 137 4.34 3.35 -9.10
N PHE A 138 4.43 2.09 -8.68
CA PHE A 138 4.96 1.68 -7.36
C PHE A 138 6.41 2.15 -7.16
N LEU A 139 7.16 2.20 -8.23
CA LEU A 139 8.56 2.59 -8.27
C LEU A 139 8.75 3.89 -9.05
N HIS A 140 9.72 4.67 -8.64
CA HIS A 140 10.27 5.74 -9.46
C HIS A 140 11.79 5.56 -9.60
N ARG A 141 12.35 5.96 -10.73
CA ARG A 141 13.80 5.91 -10.90
C ARG A 141 14.49 7.08 -10.19
N ASP A 142 15.67 6.85 -9.69
CA ASP A 142 16.62 7.92 -9.39
C ASP A 142 17.44 8.24 -10.65
N PRO A 143 17.31 9.42 -11.28
CA PRO A 143 18.01 9.75 -12.52
C PRO A 143 19.54 9.83 -12.36
N ARG A 144 20.05 9.85 -11.10
CA ARG A 144 21.49 9.85 -10.81
C ARG A 144 22.10 8.46 -10.80
N THR A 145 21.35 7.48 -10.34
CA THR A 145 21.82 6.10 -10.15
C THR A 145 21.13 5.11 -11.05
N TYR A 146 20.02 5.49 -11.69
CA TYR A 146 19.07 4.65 -12.44
C TYR A 146 18.36 3.59 -11.59
N LEU A 147 18.67 3.53 -10.29
CA LEU A 147 18.05 2.56 -9.39
C LEU A 147 16.61 2.96 -9.03
N PRO A 148 15.75 1.97 -8.85
CA PRO A 148 14.38 2.22 -8.42
C PRO A 148 14.32 2.58 -6.92
N ASN A 149 13.37 3.44 -6.60
CA ASN A 149 12.94 3.76 -5.24
C ASN A 149 11.43 3.62 -5.15
N LEU A 150 10.89 3.44 -3.95
CA LEU A 150 9.44 3.48 -3.75
C LEU A 150 8.91 4.88 -4.08
N SER A 151 7.83 4.95 -4.86
CA SER A 151 7.20 6.21 -5.24
C SER A 151 6.38 6.84 -4.11
N SER A 152 5.95 6.05 -3.12
CA SER A 152 5.03 6.47 -2.06
C SER A 152 5.69 7.27 -0.95
N ALA A 153 6.85 6.81 -0.46
CA ALA A 153 7.48 7.35 0.73
C ALA A 153 9.01 7.22 0.70
N GLN A 154 9.66 8.18 1.31
CA GLN A 154 11.09 8.14 1.57
C GLN A 154 11.35 8.06 3.06
N ILE A 155 12.12 7.05 3.48
CA ILE A 155 12.59 6.86 4.84
C ILE A 155 14.10 7.13 4.86
N ARG A 156 14.50 8.16 5.58
CA ARG A 156 15.93 8.48 5.78
C ARG A 156 16.33 8.26 7.22
N PRO A 157 17.44 7.57 7.50
CA PRO A 157 17.95 7.46 8.86
C PRO A 157 18.29 8.84 9.44
N PRO A 158 18.36 9.00 10.76
CA PRO A 158 18.80 10.24 11.39
C PRO A 158 20.18 10.66 10.88
N ALA A 159 20.34 11.94 10.58
CA ALA A 159 21.61 12.48 10.07
C ALA A 159 22.75 12.43 11.11
N ARG A 160 22.41 12.44 12.40
CA ARG A 160 23.37 12.41 13.49
C ARG A 160 23.51 11.02 14.08
N SER A 161 24.74 10.57 14.27
CA SER A 161 25.03 9.32 14.97
C SER A 161 26.24 9.50 15.87
N LEU A 162 26.23 8.86 17.04
CA LEU A 162 27.35 8.78 17.98
C LEU A 162 27.92 7.36 17.89
N ARG A 163 29.24 7.25 17.72
CA ARG A 163 29.93 5.97 17.74
C ARG A 163 30.67 5.82 19.09
N VAL A 164 30.34 4.75 19.82
CA VAL A 164 30.98 4.41 21.09
C VAL A 164 31.48 2.95 20.96
N GLY A 165 32.77 2.79 20.78
CA GLY A 165 33.37 1.49 20.49
C GLY A 165 32.82 0.87 19.21
N ARG A 166 32.29 -0.35 19.31
CA ARG A 166 31.62 -1.07 18.21
C ARG A 166 30.15 -0.65 17.97
N PHE A 167 29.58 0.15 18.88
CA PHE A 167 28.19 0.56 18.80
C PHE A 167 28.03 1.90 18.07
N ARG A 168 27.04 1.99 17.18
CA ARG A 168 26.62 3.22 16.54
C ARG A 168 25.20 3.58 16.99
N PHE A 169 25.10 4.63 17.77
CA PHE A 169 23.82 5.15 18.28
C PHE A 169 23.29 6.19 17.29
N LEU A 170 22.11 5.97 16.74
CA LEU A 170 21.43 6.96 15.90
C LEU A 170 20.78 8.01 16.83
N LEU A 171 21.20 9.27 16.67
CA LEU A 171 20.70 10.39 17.46
C LEU A 171 19.54 11.07 16.72
N GLY A 172 18.31 10.79 17.17
CA GLY A 172 17.10 11.34 16.59
C GLY A 172 16.18 10.27 15.99
N ARG A 173 15.11 10.74 15.36
CA ARG A 173 14.13 9.88 14.68
C ARG A 173 14.41 9.84 13.19
N PRO A 174 14.08 8.75 12.47
CA PRO A 174 14.13 8.73 11.03
C PRO A 174 13.21 9.81 10.45
N VAL A 175 13.66 10.44 9.36
CA VAL A 175 12.84 11.38 8.61
C VAL A 175 12.00 10.59 7.62
N LEU A 176 10.69 10.67 7.80
CA LEU A 176 9.72 10.05 6.92
C LEU A 176 9.05 11.15 6.10
N ARG A 177 9.01 10.98 4.79
CA ARG A 177 8.40 11.94 3.88
C ARG A 177 7.49 11.21 2.89
N ALA A 178 6.23 11.58 2.82
CA ALA A 178 5.36 11.19 1.71
C ALA A 178 5.86 11.87 0.43
N LEU A 179 5.94 11.12 -0.66
CA LEU A 179 6.41 11.64 -1.95
C LEU A 179 5.25 12.14 -2.81
N ARG A 180 4.04 11.64 -2.59
CA ARG A 180 2.82 12.16 -3.22
C ARG A 180 2.72 13.68 -2.98
N ARG A 181 2.42 14.38 -4.04
CA ARG A 181 2.15 15.82 -4.04
C ARG A 181 0.64 16.05 -4.05
N SER A 182 0.22 17.29 -3.98
CA SER A 182 -1.18 17.72 -3.86
C SER A 182 -1.86 17.28 -2.56
N LYS A 183 -2.77 18.05 -2.06
CA LYS A 183 -3.45 17.82 -0.78
C LYS A 183 -4.65 16.90 -1.00
N PRO A 184 -4.86 15.86 -0.17
CA PRO A 184 -6.03 15.00 -0.27
C PRO A 184 -7.31 15.72 0.15
N PHE A 185 -8.45 15.34 -0.41
CA PHE A 185 -9.76 16.01 -0.18
C PHE A 185 -10.17 15.99 1.31
N TRP A 186 -9.84 14.96 2.07
CA TRP A 186 -10.16 14.92 3.51
C TRP A 186 -9.37 15.95 4.33
N ALA A 187 -8.19 16.35 3.87
CA ALA A 187 -7.46 17.45 4.50
C ALA A 187 -8.14 18.79 4.18
N VAL A 188 -8.65 18.96 2.95
CA VAL A 188 -9.46 20.13 2.55
C VAL A 188 -10.74 20.17 3.38
N LEU A 189 -11.47 19.05 3.51
CA LEU A 189 -12.66 18.96 4.39
C LEU A 189 -12.31 19.35 5.83
N GLY A 190 -11.17 18.88 6.34
CA GLY A 190 -10.69 19.21 7.67
C GLY A 190 -10.43 20.71 7.90
N GLU A 191 -9.96 21.42 6.89
CA GLU A 191 -9.79 22.89 6.92
C GLU A 191 -11.13 23.63 7.04
N HIS A 192 -12.20 23.03 6.52
CA HIS A 192 -13.57 23.52 6.63
C HIS A 192 -14.30 23.01 7.89
N GLY A 193 -13.61 22.26 8.75
CA GLY A 193 -14.18 21.74 10.00
C GLY A 193 -15.00 20.46 9.85
N ILE A 194 -14.98 19.82 8.68
CA ILE A 194 -15.62 18.53 8.42
C ILE A 194 -14.63 17.43 8.79
N PHE A 195 -15.05 16.58 9.73
CA PHE A 195 -14.21 15.49 10.24
C PHE A 195 -14.22 14.29 9.28
N SER A 196 -13.05 13.69 9.06
CA SER A 196 -12.93 12.52 8.20
C SER A 196 -12.20 11.38 8.92
N THR A 197 -12.68 10.16 8.72
CA THR A 197 -12.01 8.91 9.12
C THR A 197 -11.57 8.15 7.88
N VAL A 198 -10.27 7.96 7.71
CA VAL A 198 -9.65 7.37 6.51
C VAL A 198 -8.94 6.09 6.89
N LEU A 199 -9.37 4.97 6.29
CA LEU A 199 -8.89 3.63 6.62
C LEU A 199 -8.31 2.97 5.39
N ARG A 200 -7.03 2.61 5.47
CA ARG A 200 -6.34 1.74 4.51
C ARG A 200 -6.31 2.23 3.06
N VAL A 201 -6.57 3.53 2.81
CA VAL A 201 -6.40 4.10 1.47
C VAL A 201 -4.93 4.00 1.05
N PRO A 202 -4.63 3.49 -0.16
CA PRO A 202 -3.26 3.39 -0.67
C PRO A 202 -2.51 4.72 -0.68
N ILE A 203 -1.17 4.67 -0.62
CA ILE A 203 -0.27 5.85 -0.66
C ILE A 203 -0.54 6.88 0.45
N THR A 204 -1.00 6.43 1.61
CA THR A 204 -1.21 7.29 2.79
C THR A 204 -0.14 7.10 3.87
N PHE A 205 0.94 6.36 3.59
CA PHE A 205 2.09 6.25 4.48
C PHE A 205 3.25 7.15 4.01
N PRO A 206 3.91 7.89 4.92
CA PRO A 206 3.54 8.14 6.31
C PRO A 206 2.28 9.01 6.42
N PRO A 207 1.45 8.80 7.48
CA PRO A 207 0.20 9.54 7.64
C PRO A 207 0.43 11.04 7.85
N GLU A 208 -0.23 11.85 7.03
CA GLU A 208 -0.17 13.30 7.11
C GLU A 208 -1.16 13.83 8.16
N PRO A 209 -0.82 14.88 8.92
CA PRO A 209 -1.73 15.47 9.90
C PRO A 209 -2.87 16.26 9.24
N PHE A 210 -4.10 16.03 9.69
CA PHE A 210 -5.28 16.79 9.31
C PHE A 210 -6.34 16.73 10.44
N ASN A 211 -7.50 17.39 10.26
CA ASN A 211 -8.58 17.32 11.24
C ASN A 211 -9.42 16.05 11.04
N GLY A 212 -8.91 14.91 11.48
CA GLY A 212 -9.53 13.62 11.29
C GLY A 212 -8.71 12.47 11.87
N LEU A 213 -9.07 11.26 11.50
CA LEU A 213 -8.39 10.00 11.84
C LEU A 213 -7.92 9.32 10.56
N LEU A 214 -6.71 8.78 10.56
CA LEU A 214 -6.17 8.04 9.44
C LEU A 214 -5.40 6.80 9.94
N LEU A 215 -5.70 5.64 9.35
CA LEU A 215 -4.87 4.44 9.39
C LEU A 215 -4.30 4.23 7.99
N ALA A 216 -2.96 4.26 7.87
CA ALA A 216 -2.28 4.15 6.58
C ALA A 216 -2.54 2.79 5.90
N GLY A 217 -2.61 2.82 4.58
CA GLY A 217 -2.84 1.66 3.72
C GLY A 217 -1.58 1.15 3.02
N MET A 218 -1.72 0.82 1.75
CA MET A 218 -0.65 0.31 0.88
C MET A 218 0.64 1.12 1.01
N CYS A 219 1.78 0.43 0.98
CA CYS A 219 3.14 0.94 1.19
C CYS A 219 3.56 1.19 2.65
N VAL A 220 2.75 0.81 3.65
CA VAL A 220 3.28 0.64 5.01
C VAL A 220 4.24 -0.56 4.99
N PRO A 221 5.52 -0.40 5.38
CA PRO A 221 6.46 -1.50 5.38
C PRO A 221 6.20 -2.47 6.54
N ASP A 222 6.78 -3.65 6.45
CA ASP A 222 6.91 -4.57 7.57
C ASP A 222 7.95 -4.05 8.60
N LEU A 223 8.11 -4.74 9.72
CA LEU A 223 9.08 -4.35 10.76
C LEU A 223 10.54 -4.46 10.30
N ARG A 224 10.82 -5.28 9.27
CA ARG A 224 12.15 -5.43 8.65
C ARG A 224 12.46 -4.30 7.67
N GLY A 225 11.47 -3.47 7.32
CA GLY A 225 11.57 -2.37 6.36
C GLY A 225 11.37 -2.80 4.91
N THR A 226 10.83 -3.99 4.68
CA THR A 226 10.46 -4.50 3.35
C THR A 226 8.97 -4.25 3.07
N GLN A 227 8.52 -4.53 1.84
CA GLN A 227 7.10 -4.48 1.47
C GLN A 227 6.36 -5.79 1.77
N GLY A 228 6.88 -6.60 2.66
CA GLY A 228 6.38 -7.89 3.09
C GLY A 228 7.35 -9.01 2.74
N SER A 229 8.04 -9.54 3.74
CA SER A 229 8.92 -10.70 3.57
C SER A 229 8.52 -11.77 4.56
N PHE A 230 7.95 -12.87 4.04
CA PHE A 230 7.55 -14.01 4.86
C PHE A 230 8.76 -14.82 5.36
N THR A 231 8.51 -15.70 6.34
CA THR A 231 9.51 -16.70 6.74
C THR A 231 8.89 -18.09 6.70
N PHE A 232 9.53 -18.98 5.97
CA PHE A 232 9.16 -20.39 5.89
C PHE A 232 10.19 -21.23 6.63
N PHE A 233 9.71 -22.04 7.55
CA PHE A 233 10.52 -22.91 8.39
C PHE A 233 10.24 -24.37 8.03
N THR A 234 11.31 -25.17 7.89
CA THR A 234 11.16 -26.60 7.58
C THR A 234 12.28 -27.41 8.19
N THR A 235 11.97 -28.66 8.55
CA THR A 235 12.97 -29.67 8.93
C THR A 235 13.53 -30.45 7.72
N ALA A 236 12.92 -30.24 6.53
CA ALA A 236 13.42 -30.89 5.29
C ALA A 236 14.77 -30.27 4.87
N ASP A 237 15.70 -31.12 4.54
CA ASP A 237 17.03 -30.73 4.08
C ASP A 237 17.03 -30.57 2.55
N GLU A 238 16.61 -29.40 2.08
CA GLU A 238 16.70 -29.01 0.67
C GLU A 238 17.79 -27.95 0.52
N ALA A 239 18.99 -28.40 0.27
CA ALA A 239 20.14 -27.53 0.09
C ALA A 239 19.93 -26.57 -1.09
N GLY A 240 20.03 -25.26 -0.81
CA GLY A 240 20.06 -24.21 -1.84
C GLY A 240 18.70 -23.66 -2.29
N ALA A 241 17.56 -24.17 -1.82
CA ALA A 241 16.25 -23.61 -2.17
C ALA A 241 16.08 -22.20 -1.57
N ARG A 242 15.83 -21.22 -2.43
CA ARG A 242 15.54 -19.83 -2.06
C ARG A 242 14.12 -19.48 -2.51
N HIS A 243 13.43 -18.69 -1.72
CA HIS A 243 12.13 -18.14 -2.07
C HIS A 243 12.25 -16.66 -2.45
N ILE A 244 11.55 -16.25 -3.49
CA ILE A 244 11.39 -14.84 -3.82
C ILE A 244 10.35 -14.23 -2.84
N GLY A 245 10.65 -13.08 -2.29
CA GLY A 245 9.75 -12.42 -1.33
C GLY A 245 9.74 -13.02 0.08
N GLY A 246 10.57 -14.02 0.37
CA GLY A 246 10.64 -14.65 1.67
C GLY A 246 11.99 -15.26 2.02
N GLU A 247 12.12 -15.72 3.26
CA GLU A 247 13.32 -16.39 3.77
C GLU A 247 12.97 -17.81 4.20
N ARG A 248 13.76 -18.80 3.74
CA ARG A 248 13.67 -20.18 4.20
C ARG A 248 14.65 -20.39 5.33
N VAL A 249 14.17 -20.93 6.44
CA VAL A 249 14.95 -21.23 7.65
C VAL A 249 14.86 -22.72 7.94
N HIS A 250 16.02 -23.39 8.00
CA HIS A 250 16.09 -24.78 8.42
C HIS A 250 15.86 -24.92 9.92
N LEU A 251 15.04 -25.89 10.30
CA LEU A 251 14.73 -26.23 11.69
C LEU A 251 15.53 -27.44 12.15
N VAL A 252 16.06 -27.36 13.34
CA VAL A 252 16.81 -28.49 13.96
C VAL A 252 15.91 -29.24 14.92
N ARG A 253 15.74 -30.55 14.68
CA ARG A 253 15.02 -31.46 15.58
C ARG A 253 15.99 -32.08 16.60
N ASP A 254 15.74 -31.85 17.86
CA ASP A 254 16.51 -32.42 18.99
C ASP A 254 15.57 -33.01 20.04
N ARG A 255 15.63 -34.33 20.28
CA ARG A 255 14.86 -35.06 21.30
C ARG A 255 13.35 -34.73 21.27
N GLY A 256 12.74 -34.71 20.10
CA GLY A 256 11.30 -34.43 19.94
C GLY A 256 10.90 -32.96 20.05
N VAL A 257 11.85 -32.04 20.23
CA VAL A 257 11.64 -30.60 20.19
C VAL A 257 12.30 -30.02 18.95
N VAL A 258 11.63 -29.12 18.27
CA VAL A 258 12.16 -28.41 17.12
C VAL A 258 12.51 -26.99 17.50
N ARG A 259 13.73 -26.57 17.16
CA ARG A 259 14.27 -25.25 17.44
C ARG A 259 14.42 -24.45 16.18
N GLY A 260 14.05 -23.17 16.25
CA GLY A 260 14.22 -22.22 15.15
C GLY A 260 14.45 -20.80 15.65
N GLU A 261 14.79 -19.93 14.72
CA GLU A 261 14.95 -18.51 14.98
C GLU A 261 14.18 -17.71 13.92
N LEU A 262 13.28 -16.82 14.35
CA LEU A 262 12.58 -15.91 13.44
C LEU A 262 13.49 -14.70 13.14
N PRO A 263 13.84 -14.49 11.86
CA PRO A 263 14.61 -13.30 11.44
C PRO A 263 13.81 -12.03 11.64
N GLY A 264 14.40 -11.06 12.33
CA GLY A 264 13.80 -9.78 12.65
C GLY A 264 14.44 -8.60 11.91
N PRO A 265 14.19 -7.37 12.36
CA PRO A 265 14.79 -6.16 11.80
C PRO A 265 16.31 -6.09 12.06
N ALA A 266 17.01 -5.29 11.24
CA ALA A 266 18.43 -5.04 11.44
C ALA A 266 18.72 -4.45 12.82
N GLN A 267 19.76 -4.91 13.49
CA GLN A 267 20.21 -4.37 14.77
C GLN A 267 20.75 -2.96 14.59
N SER A 268 20.00 -1.97 15.03
CA SER A 268 20.41 -0.56 14.97
C SER A 268 21.44 -0.27 16.07
N GLY A 269 22.46 0.54 15.74
CA GLY A 269 23.50 0.93 16.68
C GLY A 269 24.70 -0.01 16.75
N LEU A 270 24.65 -1.18 16.10
CA LEU A 270 25.79 -2.08 15.95
C LEU A 270 26.36 -1.96 14.53
N ALA A 271 27.59 -1.51 14.39
CA ALA A 271 28.25 -1.47 13.09
C ALA A 271 28.52 -2.89 12.59
N GLY A 272 27.96 -3.24 11.41
CA GLY A 272 28.11 -4.57 10.82
C GLY A 272 27.39 -5.71 11.55
N ALA A 273 26.46 -5.41 12.46
CA ALA A 273 25.67 -6.43 13.15
C ALA A 273 24.66 -7.10 12.21
N PRO A 274 24.42 -8.41 12.37
CA PRO A 274 23.38 -9.12 11.66
C PRO A 274 21.98 -8.65 12.07
N ALA A 275 20.95 -9.08 11.33
CA ALA A 275 19.56 -8.89 11.75
C ALA A 275 19.31 -9.53 13.13
N ALA A 276 18.42 -8.93 13.90
CA ALA A 276 17.94 -9.51 15.14
C ALA A 276 17.28 -10.86 14.86
N ARG A 277 17.48 -11.82 15.76
CA ARG A 277 16.87 -13.16 15.67
C ARG A 277 16.10 -13.43 16.95
N LEU A 278 14.91 -13.99 16.81
CA LEU A 278 14.05 -14.33 17.95
C LEU A 278 13.93 -15.85 18.02
N PRO A 279 14.52 -16.51 19.04
CA PRO A 279 14.44 -17.95 19.18
C PRO A 279 13.01 -18.40 19.50
N PHE A 280 12.64 -19.56 18.99
CA PHE A 280 11.38 -20.24 19.30
C PHE A 280 11.56 -21.75 19.37
N LEU A 281 10.59 -22.41 20.00
CA LEU A 281 10.52 -23.86 20.12
C LEU A 281 9.17 -24.35 19.61
N VAL A 282 9.17 -25.44 18.87
CA VAL A 282 7.97 -26.16 18.48
C VAL A 282 8.02 -27.57 19.08
N ARG A 283 6.97 -27.93 19.82
CA ARG A 283 6.79 -29.27 20.37
C ARG A 283 5.60 -29.91 19.67
N PRO A 284 5.84 -30.90 18.79
CA PRO A 284 4.76 -31.68 18.22
C PRO A 284 3.89 -32.29 19.30
N GLY A 285 2.59 -32.24 19.12
CA GLY A 285 1.57 -32.86 19.96
C GLY A 285 0.80 -33.92 19.18
N GLY A 286 -0.19 -34.53 19.82
CA GLY A 286 -1.11 -35.43 19.13
C GLY A 286 -2.15 -34.68 18.29
N ASN A 287 -2.86 -35.41 17.42
CA ASN A 287 -4.02 -34.94 16.65
C ASN A 287 -3.76 -33.67 15.82
N GLY A 288 -2.64 -33.61 15.09
CA GLY A 288 -2.33 -32.50 14.19
C GLY A 288 -2.06 -31.17 14.92
N THR A 289 -1.63 -31.21 16.18
CA THR A 289 -1.32 -30.01 16.96
C THR A 289 0.16 -29.88 17.26
N ALA A 290 0.63 -28.66 17.45
CA ALA A 290 1.97 -28.38 17.98
C ALA A 290 1.91 -27.21 18.97
N ARG A 291 2.76 -27.25 19.98
CA ARG A 291 2.95 -26.12 20.91
C ARG A 291 4.12 -25.27 20.42
N LEU A 292 3.82 -24.03 20.08
CA LEU A 292 4.81 -23.00 19.79
C LEU A 292 5.13 -22.23 21.07
N GLU A 293 6.42 -22.13 21.39
CA GLU A 293 6.93 -21.26 22.47
C GLU A 293 7.81 -20.18 21.85
N VAL A 294 7.36 -18.93 21.88
CA VAL A 294 8.06 -17.77 21.28
C VAL A 294 7.87 -16.54 22.15
N ASN A 295 8.92 -15.78 22.38
CA ASN A 295 8.87 -14.52 23.13
C ASN A 295 8.17 -14.65 24.51
N GLY A 296 8.36 -15.79 25.21
CA GLY A 296 7.72 -16.08 26.49
C GLY A 296 6.25 -16.48 26.44
N GLN A 297 5.66 -16.55 25.22
CA GLN A 297 4.29 -16.98 25.01
C GLN A 297 4.25 -18.46 24.62
N ARG A 298 3.14 -19.14 24.97
CA ARG A 298 2.85 -20.53 24.61
C ARG A 298 1.54 -20.56 23.86
N VAL A 299 1.57 -21.05 22.61
CA VAL A 299 0.41 -21.10 21.73
C VAL A 299 0.28 -22.49 21.14
N ILE A 300 -0.94 -22.99 21.08
CA ILE A 300 -1.23 -24.24 20.37
C ILE A 300 -1.54 -23.88 18.90
N LEU A 301 -0.73 -24.41 18.01
CA LEU A 301 -0.98 -24.39 16.58
C LEU A 301 -1.71 -25.66 16.17
N ARG A 302 -2.65 -25.53 15.24
CA ARG A 302 -3.31 -26.66 14.58
C ARG A 302 -2.91 -26.69 13.13
N GLN A 303 -2.68 -27.88 12.61
CA GLN A 303 -2.34 -28.05 11.20
C GLN A 303 -3.48 -27.55 10.32
N GLY A 304 -3.15 -26.74 9.32
CA GLY A 304 -4.10 -26.10 8.41
C GLY A 304 -4.77 -24.83 8.96
N GLU A 305 -4.35 -24.32 10.15
CA GLU A 305 -4.94 -23.14 10.75
C GLU A 305 -3.91 -22.03 11.03
N TYR A 306 -4.35 -20.77 10.89
CA TYR A 306 -3.57 -19.60 11.32
C TYR A 306 -3.75 -19.36 12.82
N SER A 307 -2.67 -19.01 13.50
CA SER A 307 -2.76 -18.48 14.87
C SER A 307 -3.41 -17.08 14.88
N ASP A 308 -3.76 -16.61 16.08
CA ASP A 308 -3.96 -15.18 16.29
C ASP A 308 -2.66 -14.39 16.10
N TRP A 309 -2.77 -13.04 16.06
CA TRP A 309 -1.62 -12.15 16.03
C TRP A 309 -0.80 -12.25 17.32
N LEU A 310 0.44 -12.76 17.23
CA LEU A 310 1.36 -12.88 18.34
C LEU A 310 2.28 -11.67 18.41
N PRO A 311 2.31 -10.93 19.53
CA PRO A 311 3.25 -9.84 19.74
C PRO A 311 4.68 -10.37 19.96
N LEU A 312 5.63 -9.78 19.25
CA LEU A 312 7.05 -10.14 19.24
C LEU A 312 7.89 -8.93 19.62
N SER A 313 8.96 -9.15 20.38
CA SER A 313 9.88 -8.09 20.79
C SER A 313 11.31 -8.46 20.39
N PHE A 314 11.92 -7.66 19.56
CA PHE A 314 13.28 -7.82 19.07
C PHE A 314 14.23 -6.87 19.79
N TRP A 315 15.34 -7.39 20.28
CA TRP A 315 16.40 -6.58 20.83
C TRP A 315 17.27 -6.04 19.69
N LEU A 316 17.41 -4.72 19.61
CA LEU A 316 18.14 -4.03 18.54
C LEU A 316 19.49 -3.44 19.01
N GLY A 317 19.74 -3.49 20.32
CA GLY A 317 20.91 -2.93 20.93
C GLY A 317 20.62 -2.44 22.36
N PRO A 318 21.62 -1.93 23.07
CA PRO A 318 21.45 -1.43 24.44
C PRO A 318 20.33 -0.39 24.53
N GLY A 319 19.30 -0.68 25.34
CA GLY A 319 18.15 0.19 25.54
C GLY A 319 17.18 0.29 24.35
N MET A 320 17.40 -0.44 23.25
CA MET A 320 16.58 -0.40 22.04
C MET A 320 15.85 -1.72 21.78
N ARG A 321 14.53 -1.62 21.63
CA ARG A 321 13.68 -2.75 21.23
C ARG A 321 12.69 -2.30 20.15
N ALA A 322 12.38 -3.19 19.22
CA ALA A 322 11.27 -3.02 18.29
C ALA A 322 10.22 -4.09 18.55
N THR A 323 8.95 -3.72 18.47
CA THR A 323 7.83 -4.65 18.62
C THR A 323 7.10 -4.80 17.30
N GLY A 324 6.78 -6.05 16.97
CA GLY A 324 5.99 -6.43 15.81
C GLY A 324 4.96 -7.47 16.19
N ILE A 325 4.15 -7.82 15.22
CA ILE A 325 3.17 -8.91 15.32
C ILE A 325 3.26 -9.79 14.07
N CYS A 326 3.08 -11.09 14.24
CA CYS A 326 2.89 -12.00 13.11
C CYS A 326 1.86 -13.08 13.45
N ARG A 327 1.28 -13.69 12.40
CA ARG A 327 0.52 -14.94 12.51
C ARG A 327 1.41 -16.08 12.08
N TRP A 328 1.19 -17.24 12.70
CA TRP A 328 1.85 -18.49 12.36
C TRP A 328 0.84 -19.44 11.74
N TYR A 329 1.26 -20.16 10.72
CA TYR A 329 0.44 -21.17 10.05
C TYR A 329 1.22 -22.50 10.06
N LEU A 330 0.67 -23.51 10.70
CA LEU A 330 1.23 -24.85 10.71
C LEU A 330 0.75 -25.59 9.48
N LYS A 331 1.60 -25.64 8.45
CA LYS A 331 1.28 -26.28 7.18
C LYS A 331 1.30 -27.80 7.30
N GLN A 332 2.36 -28.34 7.93
CA GLN A 332 2.57 -29.79 8.06
C GLN A 332 3.30 -30.11 9.37
N LEU A 333 2.99 -31.28 9.95
CA LEU A 333 3.66 -31.82 11.15
C LEU A 333 4.50 -33.06 10.83
N GLU A 334 4.03 -33.90 9.94
CA GLU A 334 4.67 -35.15 9.56
C GLU A 334 4.64 -35.32 8.02
N PRO A 335 5.65 -35.93 7.37
CA PRO A 335 6.90 -36.44 7.98
C PRO A 335 7.86 -35.30 8.40
N GLU A 336 7.82 -34.15 7.69
CA GLU A 336 8.62 -32.97 7.99
C GLU A 336 7.71 -31.88 8.58
N ILE A 337 8.28 -31.10 9.49
CA ILE A 337 7.57 -29.91 10.01
C ILE A 337 7.73 -28.79 9.02
N GLU A 338 6.60 -28.26 8.55
CA GLU A 338 6.52 -27.03 7.74
C GLU A 338 5.69 -25.98 8.45
N LEU A 339 6.30 -24.84 8.70
CA LEU A 339 5.71 -23.74 9.43
C LEU A 339 5.93 -22.44 8.66
N TYR A 340 4.86 -21.70 8.44
CA TYR A 340 4.92 -20.38 7.82
C TYR A 340 4.66 -19.30 8.88
N ALA A 341 5.44 -18.23 8.86
CA ALA A 341 5.16 -17.00 9.58
C ALA A 341 4.92 -15.86 8.59
N THR A 342 3.82 -15.12 8.79
CA THR A 342 3.55 -13.91 7.98
C THR A 342 4.70 -12.92 8.10
N PRO A 343 4.86 -11.98 7.15
CA PRO A 343 5.72 -10.83 7.36
C PRO A 343 5.47 -10.20 8.74
N ILE A 344 6.52 -9.74 9.40
CA ILE A 344 6.41 -9.18 10.75
C ILE A 344 5.80 -7.79 10.65
N ASN A 345 4.52 -7.68 10.90
CA ASN A 345 3.80 -6.42 10.89
C ASN A 345 4.28 -5.51 12.04
N ILE A 346 4.19 -4.19 11.85
CA ILE A 346 4.42 -3.22 12.92
C ILE A 346 3.33 -3.41 13.98
N ASP A 347 3.70 -3.55 15.27
CA ASP A 347 2.72 -3.68 16.36
C ASP A 347 1.86 -2.41 16.46
N PRO A 348 0.53 -2.46 16.24
CA PRO A 348 -0.34 -1.29 16.30
C PRO A 348 -0.43 -0.66 17.68
N GLU A 349 -0.10 -1.41 18.75
CA GLU A 349 -0.08 -0.90 20.13
C GLU A 349 1.22 -0.16 20.47
N ARG A 350 2.33 -0.51 19.80
CA ARG A 350 3.66 0.07 20.01
C ARG A 350 4.36 0.31 18.66
N PRO A 351 3.79 1.15 17.80
CA PRO A 351 4.27 1.26 16.44
C PRO A 351 5.68 1.85 16.35
N ALA A 352 6.60 1.11 15.74
CA ALA A 352 7.98 1.53 15.49
C ALA A 352 8.05 2.71 14.50
N LEU A 353 7.09 2.79 13.58
CA LEU A 353 6.89 3.89 12.63
C LEU A 353 5.47 4.45 12.80
N PRO A 354 5.21 5.73 12.49
CA PRO A 354 3.86 6.27 12.53
C PRO A 354 3.01 5.65 11.42
N ILE A 355 2.06 4.81 11.79
CA ILE A 355 1.11 4.15 10.87
C ILE A 355 -0.29 4.77 10.92
N SER A 356 -0.51 5.74 11.82
CA SER A 356 -1.80 6.41 11.96
C SER A 356 -1.66 7.89 12.31
N HIS A 357 -2.69 8.67 12.00
CA HIS A 357 -2.87 10.04 12.49
C HIS A 357 -4.23 10.17 13.19
N PRO A 358 -4.25 10.70 14.43
CA PRO A 358 -3.12 10.87 15.34
C PRO A 358 -2.49 9.51 15.68
N ARG A 359 -1.27 9.51 16.20
CA ARG A 359 -0.53 8.26 16.51
C ARG A 359 -1.25 7.30 17.43
N ILE A 360 -2.08 7.82 18.33
CA ILE A 360 -2.89 7.03 19.27
C ILE A 360 -4.01 6.23 18.55
N TYR A 361 -4.35 6.58 17.31
CA TYR A 361 -5.48 5.96 16.62
C TYR A 361 -5.24 4.47 16.32
N SER A 362 -4.03 4.07 15.95
CA SER A 362 -3.68 2.65 15.79
C SER A 362 -3.84 1.85 17.08
N VAL A 363 -3.43 2.46 18.21
CA VAL A 363 -3.58 1.88 19.54
C VAL A 363 -5.06 1.74 19.91
N TYR A 364 -5.86 2.79 19.67
CA TYR A 364 -7.30 2.75 19.90
C TYR A 364 -7.98 1.61 19.13
N LEU A 365 -7.69 1.48 17.84
CA LEU A 365 -8.25 0.41 17.00
C LEU A 365 -7.86 -0.97 17.53
N SER A 366 -6.59 -1.17 17.87
CA SER A 366 -6.11 -2.45 18.42
C SER A 366 -6.76 -2.80 19.75
N LYS A 367 -6.92 -1.84 20.66
CA LYS A 367 -7.61 -2.06 21.94
C LYS A 367 -9.10 -2.33 21.79
N ARG A 368 -9.73 -1.74 20.77
CA ARG A 368 -11.17 -1.86 20.53
C ARG A 368 -11.54 -3.10 19.74
N LEU A 369 -10.72 -3.48 18.77
CA LEU A 369 -11.07 -4.50 17.75
C LEU A 369 -10.15 -5.73 17.79
N GLY A 370 -9.11 -5.73 18.63
CA GLY A 370 -8.02 -6.71 18.59
C GLY A 370 -6.89 -6.26 17.66
N ARG A 371 -5.73 -6.96 17.71
CA ARG A 371 -4.62 -6.72 16.79
C ARG A 371 -5.04 -7.01 15.36
N TYR A 372 -4.41 -6.33 14.43
CA TYR A 372 -4.75 -6.38 12.99
C TYR A 372 -3.50 -6.17 12.13
N ALA A 373 -3.59 -6.55 10.87
CA ALA A 373 -2.53 -6.35 9.89
C ALA A 373 -2.24 -4.86 9.68
N THR A 374 -0.97 -4.48 9.83
CA THR A 374 -0.49 -3.11 9.60
C THR A 374 0.32 -3.00 8.32
N LEU A 375 0.81 -4.10 7.78
CA LEU A 375 1.51 -4.15 6.49
C LEU A 375 0.61 -3.59 5.38
N GLY A 376 1.20 -2.83 4.45
CA GLY A 376 0.47 -2.21 3.36
C GLY A 376 -0.15 -3.21 2.40
N LEU A 377 0.61 -4.24 2.03
CA LEU A 377 0.21 -5.37 1.19
C LEU A 377 0.24 -6.62 2.08
N ALA A 378 -0.87 -6.90 2.76
CA ALA A 378 -0.90 -7.88 3.84
C ALA A 378 -1.20 -9.29 3.37
N GLU A 379 -1.90 -9.45 2.24
CA GLU A 379 -2.14 -10.73 1.57
C GLU A 379 -0.84 -11.21 0.91
N ASP A 380 -0.32 -12.36 1.36
CA ASP A 380 1.02 -12.82 0.97
C ASP A 380 1.02 -13.57 -0.36
N THR A 381 0.91 -12.81 -1.44
CA THR A 381 0.93 -13.32 -2.82
C THR A 381 2.25 -14.02 -3.17
N TRP A 382 3.36 -13.59 -2.56
CA TRP A 382 4.66 -14.25 -2.76
C TRP A 382 4.71 -15.64 -2.13
N ALA A 383 4.21 -15.80 -0.91
CA ALA A 383 4.16 -17.12 -0.27
C ALA A 383 3.30 -18.11 -1.07
N LEU A 384 2.19 -17.65 -1.67
CA LEU A 384 1.39 -18.46 -2.58
C LEU A 384 2.16 -18.76 -3.88
N ASN A 385 2.77 -17.74 -4.51
CA ASN A 385 3.49 -17.90 -5.77
C ASN A 385 4.66 -18.88 -5.65
N GLU A 386 5.36 -18.86 -4.53
CA GLU A 386 6.47 -19.78 -4.21
C GLU A 386 6.02 -21.16 -3.68
N GLY A 387 4.71 -21.43 -3.55
CA GLY A 387 4.17 -22.71 -3.09
C GLY A 387 4.32 -22.96 -1.59
N VAL A 388 4.72 -21.95 -0.82
CA VAL A 388 4.77 -22.01 0.64
C VAL A 388 3.37 -22.09 1.22
N LEU A 389 2.46 -21.25 0.72
CA LEU A 389 1.02 -21.37 0.94
C LEU A 389 0.39 -22.09 -0.26
N ASP A 390 -0.66 -22.85 -0.01
CA ASP A 390 -1.57 -23.33 -1.03
C ASP A 390 -2.73 -22.33 -1.24
N GLU A 391 -3.55 -22.58 -2.21
CA GLU A 391 -4.68 -21.74 -2.58
C GLU A 391 -5.70 -21.57 -1.44
N ALA A 392 -6.01 -22.65 -0.72
CA ALA A 392 -6.96 -22.62 0.38
C ALA A 392 -6.45 -21.79 1.57
N SER A 393 -5.19 -21.96 1.95
CA SER A 393 -4.57 -21.21 3.05
C SER A 393 -4.42 -19.72 2.70
N PHE A 394 -4.14 -19.38 1.43
CA PHE A 394 -4.12 -18.00 0.96
C PHE A 394 -5.50 -17.35 1.01
N LEU A 395 -6.55 -18.03 0.50
CA LEU A 395 -7.93 -17.53 0.59
C LEU A 395 -8.37 -17.34 2.04
N ARG A 396 -7.99 -18.26 2.93
CA ARG A 396 -8.23 -18.09 4.37
C ARG A 396 -7.53 -16.85 4.94
N GLN A 397 -6.30 -16.56 4.51
CA GLN A 397 -5.59 -15.33 4.89
C GLN A 397 -6.34 -14.08 4.39
N CYS A 398 -6.77 -14.06 3.12
CA CYS A 398 -7.56 -12.99 2.55
C CYS A 398 -8.85 -12.74 3.35
N GLN A 399 -9.57 -13.80 3.71
CA GLN A 399 -10.77 -13.71 4.53
C GLN A 399 -10.51 -13.08 5.90
N LEU A 400 -9.46 -13.51 6.61
CA LEU A 400 -9.08 -12.95 7.92
C LEU A 400 -8.79 -11.45 7.84
N LEU A 401 -8.10 -11.03 6.80
CA LEU A 401 -7.74 -9.63 6.56
C LEU A 401 -8.95 -8.78 6.16
N PHE A 402 -9.85 -9.32 5.36
CA PHE A 402 -11.12 -8.68 5.04
C PHE A 402 -11.97 -8.44 6.28
N GLU A 403 -12.14 -9.47 7.14
CA GLU A 403 -12.89 -9.39 8.40
C GLU A 403 -12.30 -8.33 9.36
N GLU A 404 -10.98 -8.17 9.39
CA GLU A 404 -10.32 -7.12 10.18
C GLU A 404 -10.69 -5.72 9.67
N ARG A 405 -10.66 -5.49 8.36
CA ARG A 405 -11.03 -4.20 7.75
C ARG A 405 -12.52 -3.92 7.87
N GLU A 406 -13.36 -4.92 7.70
CA GLU A 406 -14.80 -4.79 7.91
C GLU A 406 -15.12 -4.30 9.33
N ARG A 407 -14.51 -4.89 10.36
CA ARG A 407 -14.66 -4.44 11.76
C ARG A 407 -14.21 -2.99 11.95
N MET A 408 -13.13 -2.56 11.27
CA MET A 408 -12.67 -1.17 11.29
C MET A 408 -13.68 -0.22 10.64
N LEU A 409 -14.22 -0.59 9.48
CA LEU A 409 -15.21 0.22 8.77
C LEU A 409 -16.50 0.35 9.57
N LEU A 410 -17.03 -0.75 10.10
CA LEU A 410 -18.23 -0.76 10.95
C LEU A 410 -18.04 0.11 12.21
N ASN A 411 -16.87 0.03 12.85
CA ASN A 411 -16.52 0.90 13.97
C ASN A 411 -16.48 2.38 13.56
N ALA A 412 -15.87 2.71 12.42
CA ALA A 412 -15.78 4.08 11.93
C ALA A 412 -17.17 4.64 11.58
N VAL A 413 -18.01 3.89 10.87
CA VAL A 413 -19.37 4.29 10.50
C VAL A 413 -20.25 4.46 11.75
N GLY A 414 -20.17 3.54 12.71
CA GLY A 414 -20.92 3.61 13.97
C GLY A 414 -20.55 4.82 14.85
N ASN A 415 -19.29 5.30 14.77
CA ASN A 415 -18.79 6.43 15.55
C ASN A 415 -18.89 7.78 14.80
N THR A 416 -19.21 7.79 13.51
CA THR A 416 -19.28 9.00 12.69
C THR A 416 -20.74 9.35 12.36
N ARG A 417 -21.32 10.30 13.07
CA ARG A 417 -22.69 10.79 12.79
C ARG A 417 -22.70 11.80 11.64
N ARG A 418 -21.69 12.63 11.53
CA ARG A 418 -21.52 13.69 10.50
C ARG A 418 -20.06 13.73 10.06
N GLY A 419 -19.82 13.76 8.75
CA GLY A 419 -18.48 13.82 8.19
C GLY A 419 -18.24 12.80 7.09
N CYS A 420 -16.98 12.44 6.86
CA CYS A 420 -16.59 11.53 5.81
C CYS A 420 -15.92 10.27 6.40
N VAL A 421 -16.30 9.09 5.93
CA VAL A 421 -15.63 7.82 6.23
C VAL A 421 -15.18 7.21 4.92
N VAL A 422 -13.91 6.86 4.80
CA VAL A 422 -13.33 6.21 3.62
C VAL A 422 -12.63 4.94 4.08
N CYS A 423 -12.90 3.82 3.41
CA CYS A 423 -12.18 2.57 3.65
C CYS A 423 -11.93 1.85 2.33
N VAL A 424 -10.69 1.35 2.12
CA VAL A 424 -10.33 0.58 0.93
C VAL A 424 -10.05 -0.87 1.33
N PHE A 425 -10.56 -1.80 0.53
CA PHE A 425 -10.38 -3.24 0.62
C PHE A 425 -9.58 -3.73 -0.58
N ASP A 426 -8.44 -4.38 -0.33
CA ASP A 426 -7.54 -4.88 -1.39
C ASP A 426 -7.88 -6.32 -1.80
N THR A 427 -8.79 -7.01 -1.09
CA THR A 427 -9.04 -8.46 -1.25
C THR A 427 -9.51 -8.83 -2.64
N THR A 428 -10.37 -8.01 -3.28
CA THR A 428 -10.86 -8.25 -4.64
C THR A 428 -9.72 -8.25 -5.64
N ASP A 429 -8.78 -7.31 -5.54
CA ASP A 429 -7.57 -7.24 -6.34
C ASP A 429 -6.67 -8.47 -6.12
N ARG A 430 -6.37 -8.80 -4.85
CA ARG A 430 -5.45 -9.89 -4.51
C ARG A 430 -5.95 -11.25 -4.98
N VAL A 431 -7.24 -11.52 -4.84
CA VAL A 431 -7.83 -12.76 -5.30
C VAL A 431 -7.81 -12.83 -6.82
N GLN A 432 -8.12 -11.75 -7.54
CA GLN A 432 -8.06 -11.72 -9.00
C GLN A 432 -6.65 -11.94 -9.54
N HIS A 433 -5.62 -11.31 -8.94
CA HIS A 433 -4.25 -11.56 -9.32
C HIS A 433 -3.88 -13.04 -9.26
N MET A 434 -4.28 -13.75 -8.19
CA MET A 434 -3.82 -15.10 -7.92
C MET A 434 -4.71 -16.19 -8.51
N PHE A 435 -6.01 -15.90 -8.73
CA PHE A 435 -7.00 -16.92 -9.08
C PHE A 435 -7.61 -16.76 -10.47
N TRP A 436 -7.18 -15.80 -11.27
CA TRP A 436 -7.73 -15.60 -12.61
C TRP A 436 -7.59 -16.83 -13.49
N ARG A 437 -6.47 -17.54 -13.42
CA ARG A 437 -6.19 -18.79 -14.17
C ARG A 437 -7.24 -19.87 -13.98
N TYR A 438 -7.95 -19.89 -12.86
CA TYR A 438 -8.99 -20.87 -12.59
C TYR A 438 -10.29 -20.62 -13.36
N ARG A 439 -10.44 -19.44 -13.94
CA ARG A 439 -11.53 -19.11 -14.87
C ARG A 439 -11.22 -19.52 -16.33
N GLU A 440 -9.94 -19.80 -16.63
CA GLU A 440 -9.45 -20.08 -18.00
C GLU A 440 -8.69 -21.40 -18.02
N HIS A 441 -9.31 -22.47 -18.52
CA HIS A 441 -8.69 -23.80 -18.57
C HIS A 441 -7.34 -23.83 -19.30
N ASP A 442 -7.24 -23.07 -20.39
CA ASP A 442 -6.08 -23.00 -21.27
C ASP A 442 -5.02 -22.00 -20.84
N HIS A 443 -5.15 -21.41 -19.62
CA HIS A 443 -4.14 -20.48 -19.12
C HIS A 443 -2.78 -21.17 -18.96
N PRO A 444 -1.64 -20.57 -19.42
CA PRO A 444 -0.32 -21.19 -19.36
C PRO A 444 0.09 -21.67 -17.98
N ALA A 445 -0.33 -20.99 -16.93
CA ALA A 445 -0.04 -21.37 -15.53
C ALA A 445 -0.78 -22.65 -15.06
N ASN A 446 -1.73 -23.18 -15.84
CA ASN A 446 -2.47 -24.40 -15.56
C ASN A 446 -1.84 -25.65 -16.21
N ARG A 447 -0.83 -25.50 -17.06
CA ARG A 447 -0.22 -26.66 -17.75
C ARG A 447 0.20 -27.73 -16.74
N GLY A 448 -0.37 -28.93 -16.88
CA GLY A 448 -0.11 -30.07 -16.00
C GLY A 448 -0.67 -29.97 -14.58
N LYS A 449 -1.63 -29.07 -14.32
CA LYS A 449 -2.26 -28.87 -13.01
C LYS A 449 -3.78 -28.95 -13.13
N GLU A 450 -4.44 -29.42 -12.05
CA GLU A 450 -5.88 -29.35 -11.93
C GLU A 450 -6.33 -27.91 -11.62
N SER A 451 -7.35 -27.42 -12.36
CA SER A 451 -7.78 -26.02 -12.25
C SER A 451 -9.24 -25.84 -11.79
N ALA A 452 -10.00 -26.94 -11.62
CA ALA A 452 -11.44 -26.83 -11.32
C ALA A 452 -11.79 -26.39 -9.89
N ALA A 453 -10.91 -26.68 -8.91
CA ALA A 453 -11.23 -26.56 -7.49
C ALA A 453 -11.50 -25.12 -6.99
N PHE A 454 -10.97 -24.08 -7.66
CA PHE A 454 -11.03 -22.69 -7.20
C PHE A 454 -11.68 -21.75 -8.23
N GLY A 455 -12.47 -22.29 -9.15
CA GLY A 455 -13.13 -21.53 -10.21
C GLY A 455 -14.09 -20.44 -9.73
N ALA A 456 -14.62 -20.57 -8.52
CA ALA A 456 -15.55 -19.61 -7.91
C ALA A 456 -14.88 -18.58 -6.98
N ALA A 457 -13.56 -18.66 -6.73
CA ALA A 457 -12.90 -17.85 -5.70
C ALA A 457 -13.04 -16.33 -5.93
N ILE A 458 -13.01 -15.87 -7.19
CA ILE A 458 -13.20 -14.47 -7.54
C ILE A 458 -14.62 -14.03 -7.25
N GLU A 459 -15.61 -14.81 -7.69
CA GLU A 459 -17.03 -14.54 -7.47
C GLU A 459 -17.38 -14.54 -5.98
N GLU A 460 -16.81 -15.44 -5.19
CA GLU A 460 -16.98 -15.48 -3.74
C GLU A 460 -16.45 -14.21 -3.05
N ALA A 461 -15.31 -13.67 -3.52
CA ALA A 461 -14.78 -12.40 -3.03
C ALA A 461 -15.71 -11.22 -3.36
N TYR A 462 -16.35 -11.24 -4.54
CA TYR A 462 -17.34 -10.23 -4.93
C TYR A 462 -18.64 -10.35 -4.12
N GLU A 463 -19.12 -11.56 -3.82
CA GLU A 463 -20.26 -11.77 -2.93
C GLU A 463 -19.98 -11.27 -1.51
N GLN A 464 -18.77 -11.51 -1.00
CA GLN A 464 -18.33 -10.98 0.29
C GLN A 464 -18.34 -9.44 0.30
N ALA A 465 -17.83 -8.81 -0.75
CA ALA A 465 -17.86 -7.36 -0.93
C ALA A 465 -19.30 -6.83 -1.03
N ASN A 466 -20.19 -7.49 -1.80
CA ASN A 466 -21.59 -7.14 -1.89
C ASN A 466 -22.31 -7.25 -0.53
N ALA A 467 -22.02 -8.28 0.27
CA ALA A 467 -22.57 -8.43 1.61
C ALA A 467 -22.13 -7.30 2.55
N LEU A 468 -20.85 -6.88 2.48
CA LEU A 468 -20.33 -5.71 3.19
C LEU A 468 -21.12 -4.45 2.84
N VAL A 469 -21.30 -4.18 1.53
CA VAL A 469 -22.07 -3.02 1.05
C VAL A 469 -23.50 -3.05 1.61
N GLY A 470 -24.13 -4.22 1.66
CA GLY A 470 -25.47 -4.38 2.26
C GLY A 470 -25.53 -4.03 3.74
N ARG A 471 -24.53 -4.48 4.53
CA ARG A 471 -24.43 -4.14 5.95
C ARG A 471 -24.23 -2.65 6.18
N ILE A 472 -23.38 -2.01 5.40
CA ILE A 472 -23.14 -0.56 5.51
C ILE A 472 -24.40 0.20 5.07
N ALA A 473 -24.98 -0.12 3.90
CA ALA A 473 -26.17 0.56 3.39
C ALA A 473 -27.34 0.52 4.38
N SER A 474 -27.55 -0.63 5.08
CA SER A 474 -28.60 -0.75 6.10
C SER A 474 -28.36 0.08 7.37
N SER A 475 -27.13 0.52 7.61
CA SER A 475 -26.75 1.38 8.75
C SER A 475 -26.83 2.88 8.46
N LEU A 476 -27.13 3.27 7.23
CA LEU A 476 -27.18 4.66 6.79
C LEU A 476 -28.59 5.24 6.88
N GLY A 477 -28.66 6.53 7.22
CA GLY A 477 -29.90 7.32 7.19
C GLY A 477 -30.17 7.94 5.81
N SER A 478 -31.35 8.51 5.64
CA SER A 478 -31.77 9.17 4.39
C SER A 478 -30.92 10.39 4.02
N GLY A 479 -30.28 11.03 5.00
CA GLY A 479 -29.35 12.16 4.80
C GLY A 479 -27.92 11.74 4.41
N ASP A 480 -27.59 10.43 4.46
CA ASP A 480 -26.27 9.93 4.21
C ASP A 480 -26.04 9.61 2.72
N THR A 481 -24.81 9.75 2.27
CA THR A 481 -24.38 9.35 0.93
C THR A 481 -23.44 8.16 1.02
N LEU A 482 -23.71 7.12 0.25
CA LEU A 482 -22.86 5.96 0.07
C LEU A 482 -22.28 5.98 -1.34
N ILE A 483 -20.95 5.89 -1.42
CA ILE A 483 -20.20 5.73 -2.67
C ILE A 483 -19.44 4.40 -2.57
N VAL A 484 -19.60 3.53 -3.55
CA VAL A 484 -18.81 2.31 -3.70
C VAL A 484 -18.09 2.41 -5.03
N LEU A 485 -16.78 2.22 -5.04
CA LEU A 485 -15.99 2.36 -6.27
C LEU A 485 -14.81 1.40 -6.28
N SER A 486 -14.31 1.10 -7.49
CA SER A 486 -12.98 0.53 -7.68
C SER A 486 -12.10 1.47 -8.51
N ASP A 487 -10.81 1.35 -8.32
CA ASP A 487 -9.81 2.18 -8.99
C ASP A 487 -9.48 1.70 -10.40
N HIS A 488 -9.67 0.43 -10.69
CA HIS A 488 -9.55 -0.22 -12.02
C HIS A 488 -10.33 -1.53 -12.03
N GLY A 489 -10.47 -2.12 -13.22
CA GLY A 489 -10.92 -3.49 -13.45
C GLY A 489 -9.75 -4.47 -13.58
N PHE A 490 -9.97 -5.62 -14.25
CA PHE A 490 -9.00 -6.71 -14.34
C PHE A 490 -9.06 -7.43 -15.69
N LYS A 491 -7.92 -8.00 -16.11
CA LYS A 491 -7.84 -8.89 -17.28
C LYS A 491 -6.88 -10.06 -16.99
N SER A 492 -6.94 -11.08 -17.83
CA SER A 492 -5.99 -12.19 -17.78
C SER A 492 -4.55 -11.72 -18.00
N PHE A 493 -3.60 -12.36 -17.34
CA PHE A 493 -2.16 -12.20 -17.58
C PHE A 493 -1.58 -13.53 -18.04
N ARG A 494 -1.58 -13.76 -19.35
CA ARG A 494 -1.16 -15.00 -19.99
C ARG A 494 0.28 -14.97 -20.49
N ARG A 495 0.72 -13.80 -20.99
CA ARG A 495 2.04 -13.63 -21.62
C ARG A 495 2.74 -12.36 -21.14
N GLY A 496 4.03 -12.48 -20.81
CA GLY A 496 4.89 -11.38 -20.38
C GLY A 496 5.64 -10.75 -21.54
N VAL A 497 5.68 -9.41 -21.60
CA VAL A 497 6.43 -8.65 -22.60
C VAL A 497 7.68 -8.05 -21.96
N ASN A 498 8.88 -8.39 -22.45
CA ASN A 498 10.14 -7.77 -22.06
C ASN A 498 10.50 -6.62 -23.00
N VAL A 499 10.06 -5.41 -22.62
CA VAL A 499 10.34 -4.19 -23.39
C VAL A 499 11.85 -3.90 -23.46
N ASN A 500 12.64 -4.24 -22.44
CA ASN A 500 14.09 -4.05 -22.47
C ASN A 500 14.77 -4.97 -23.49
N ALA A 501 14.32 -6.22 -23.62
CA ALA A 501 14.79 -7.13 -24.66
C ALA A 501 14.45 -6.59 -26.06
N TRP A 502 13.24 -6.04 -26.24
CA TRP A 502 12.84 -5.39 -27.48
C TRP A 502 13.69 -4.15 -27.78
N LEU A 503 13.91 -3.27 -26.80
CA LEU A 503 14.74 -2.08 -26.96
C LEU A 503 16.18 -2.45 -27.36
N LYS A 504 16.73 -3.50 -26.76
CA LYS A 504 18.05 -4.03 -27.12
C LYS A 504 18.09 -4.54 -28.55
N ALA A 505 17.12 -5.38 -28.94
CA ALA A 505 17.04 -5.97 -30.28
C ALA A 505 16.91 -4.91 -31.37
N ASN A 506 16.34 -3.75 -31.05
CA ASN A 506 16.12 -2.62 -31.95
C ASN A 506 17.17 -1.49 -31.82
N GLY A 507 18.26 -1.68 -31.06
CA GLY A 507 19.38 -0.74 -30.96
C GLY A 507 19.14 0.49 -30.10
N TYR A 508 18.09 0.51 -29.28
CA TYR A 508 17.84 1.61 -28.30
C TYR A 508 18.54 1.39 -26.96
N LEU A 509 18.83 0.13 -26.62
CA LEU A 509 19.50 -0.25 -25.39
C LEU A 509 20.75 -1.09 -25.71
N ALA A 510 21.86 -0.78 -25.07
CA ALA A 510 23.10 -1.52 -25.19
C ALA A 510 23.53 -2.12 -23.86
N LEU A 511 24.14 -3.30 -23.93
CA LEU A 511 24.77 -3.94 -22.77
C LEU A 511 26.27 -3.63 -22.74
N ARG A 512 26.87 -3.64 -21.55
CA ARG A 512 28.31 -3.57 -21.38
C ARG A 512 28.99 -4.79 -22.01
N PRO A 513 30.21 -4.66 -22.51
CA PRO A 513 30.95 -5.78 -23.09
C PRO A 513 31.00 -6.99 -22.13
N GLY A 514 30.63 -8.18 -22.63
CA GLY A 514 30.60 -9.41 -21.85
C GLY A 514 29.43 -9.59 -20.87
N ALA A 515 28.52 -8.62 -20.75
CA ALA A 515 27.34 -8.74 -19.90
C ALA A 515 26.23 -9.58 -20.59
N THR A 516 25.53 -10.42 -19.83
CA THR A 516 24.45 -11.28 -20.33
C THR A 516 23.11 -10.57 -20.44
N GLY A 517 22.87 -9.56 -19.60
CA GLY A 517 21.58 -8.88 -19.46
C GLY A 517 20.68 -9.47 -18.38
N ASP A 518 21.15 -10.47 -17.62
CA ASP A 518 20.43 -11.06 -16.47
C ASP A 518 20.50 -10.21 -15.20
N GLY A 519 21.34 -9.16 -15.23
CA GLY A 519 21.52 -8.29 -14.09
C GLY A 519 20.26 -7.50 -13.75
N GLU A 520 19.75 -7.67 -12.54
CA GLU A 520 18.62 -6.90 -12.01
C GLU A 520 18.93 -5.40 -11.97
N TRP A 521 17.87 -4.60 -12.08
CA TRP A 521 17.90 -3.14 -11.97
C TRP A 521 18.85 -2.48 -12.97
N LEU A 522 18.85 -2.99 -14.23
CA LEU A 522 19.60 -2.44 -15.36
C LEU A 522 21.13 -2.43 -15.11
N ARG A 523 21.62 -3.30 -14.22
CA ARG A 523 23.04 -3.33 -13.82
C ARG A 523 23.97 -3.58 -15.00
N ASP A 524 23.53 -4.31 -16.01
CA ASP A 524 24.33 -4.72 -17.17
C ASP A 524 24.31 -3.69 -18.31
N VAL A 525 23.53 -2.62 -18.18
CA VAL A 525 23.32 -1.62 -19.23
C VAL A 525 24.56 -0.73 -19.42
N ASP A 526 24.94 -0.47 -20.67
CA ASP A 526 25.89 0.55 -21.07
C ASP A 526 25.13 1.86 -21.33
N TRP A 527 25.16 2.75 -20.36
CA TRP A 527 24.44 4.02 -20.42
C TRP A 527 24.98 4.99 -21.47
N GLY A 528 26.28 4.88 -21.82
CA GLY A 528 26.90 5.69 -22.86
C GLY A 528 26.41 5.36 -24.29
N ARG A 529 25.68 4.25 -24.45
CA ARG A 529 25.14 3.77 -25.73
C ARG A 529 23.64 3.50 -25.69
N THR A 530 22.97 3.77 -24.59
CA THR A 530 21.54 3.49 -24.38
C THR A 530 20.73 4.78 -24.53
N ARG A 531 19.75 4.77 -25.43
CA ARG A 531 18.83 5.90 -25.70
C ARG A 531 17.53 5.80 -24.91
N ALA A 532 17.02 4.57 -24.68
CA ALA A 532 15.79 4.32 -23.95
C ALA A 532 15.90 3.04 -23.12
N TYR A 533 15.15 2.96 -22.03
CA TYR A 533 15.10 1.83 -21.10
C TYR A 533 13.75 1.75 -20.38
N ALA A 534 13.36 0.57 -19.92
CA ALA A 534 12.13 0.35 -19.16
C ALA A 534 12.45 -0.11 -17.72
N ILE A 535 11.65 0.34 -16.77
CA ILE A 535 11.69 -0.11 -15.37
C ILE A 535 10.30 0.04 -14.76
N GLY A 536 9.93 -0.86 -13.85
CA GLY A 536 8.59 -0.92 -13.27
C GLY A 536 7.59 -1.63 -14.19
N LEU A 537 6.31 -1.29 -14.07
CA LEU A 537 5.21 -2.07 -14.64
C LEU A 537 4.64 -1.54 -15.98
N GLY A 538 5.34 -0.68 -16.68
CA GLY A 538 4.88 -0.17 -17.99
C GLY A 538 5.52 1.14 -18.43
N GLY A 539 6.46 1.66 -17.64
CA GLY A 539 7.14 2.92 -17.94
C GLY A 539 8.37 2.74 -18.82
N VAL A 540 8.47 3.52 -19.91
CA VAL A 540 9.67 3.65 -20.74
C VAL A 540 10.26 5.05 -20.52
N TYR A 541 11.55 5.09 -20.29
CA TYR A 541 12.32 6.31 -20.02
C TYR A 541 13.34 6.56 -21.14
N LEU A 542 13.47 7.80 -21.56
CA LEU A 542 14.55 8.24 -22.45
C LEU A 542 15.77 8.63 -21.60
N ASN A 543 16.96 8.27 -22.06
CA ASN A 543 18.21 8.63 -21.41
C ASN A 543 18.65 10.04 -21.84
N ILE A 544 17.97 11.07 -21.32
CA ILE A 544 18.07 12.47 -21.77
C ILE A 544 19.30 13.15 -21.14
N ARG A 545 20.08 13.84 -21.98
CA ARG A 545 21.23 14.64 -21.56
C ARG A 545 20.81 15.76 -20.58
N GLY A 546 21.49 15.81 -19.40
CA GLY A 546 21.20 16.79 -18.36
C GLY A 546 20.00 16.47 -17.47
N ARG A 547 19.26 15.37 -17.74
CA ARG A 547 18.24 14.81 -16.85
C ARG A 547 18.77 13.55 -16.15
N GLU A 548 19.28 12.60 -16.91
CA GLU A 548 19.95 11.41 -16.40
C GLU A 548 21.47 11.63 -16.27
N ALA A 549 22.09 10.95 -15.29
CA ALA A 549 23.51 11.11 -14.97
C ALA A 549 24.45 10.83 -16.16
N GLN A 550 24.09 9.87 -17.01
CA GLN A 550 24.81 9.49 -18.23
C GLN A 550 23.91 9.62 -19.46
N GLY A 551 23.04 10.65 -19.47
CA GLY A 551 22.12 10.90 -20.57
C GLY A 551 22.85 11.23 -21.87
N ILE A 552 22.44 10.59 -22.96
CA ILE A 552 23.04 10.79 -24.30
C ILE A 552 22.08 11.43 -25.30
N VAL A 553 20.77 11.32 -25.08
CA VAL A 553 19.75 11.87 -26.00
C VAL A 553 19.66 13.38 -25.78
N PRO A 554 19.94 14.21 -26.81
CA PRO A 554 19.69 15.65 -26.73
C PRO A 554 18.21 15.95 -26.45
N ARG A 555 17.92 17.00 -25.69
CA ARG A 555 16.53 17.36 -25.35
C ARG A 555 15.67 17.65 -26.59
N GLU A 556 16.28 18.26 -27.58
CA GLU A 556 15.65 18.58 -28.89
C GLU A 556 15.31 17.35 -29.72
N GLU A 557 16.00 16.23 -29.53
CA GLU A 557 15.74 14.97 -30.22
C GLU A 557 14.71 14.09 -29.47
N ALA A 558 14.44 14.35 -28.19
CA ALA A 558 13.56 13.55 -27.38
C ALA A 558 12.12 13.42 -27.93
N PRO A 559 11.48 14.48 -28.49
CA PRO A 559 10.15 14.35 -29.07
C PRO A 559 10.10 13.39 -30.27
N ALA A 560 11.11 13.47 -31.17
CA ALA A 560 11.19 12.60 -32.34
C ALA A 560 11.41 11.12 -31.91
N LEU A 561 12.30 10.88 -30.94
CA LEU A 561 12.56 9.55 -30.39
C LEU A 561 11.32 8.98 -29.69
N LYS A 562 10.53 9.79 -28.97
CA LYS A 562 9.26 9.36 -28.39
C LYS A 562 8.29 8.90 -29.46
N GLN A 563 8.13 9.70 -30.49
CA GLN A 563 7.23 9.39 -31.61
C GLN A 563 7.65 8.10 -32.33
N GLU A 564 8.95 7.93 -32.59
CA GLU A 564 9.50 6.70 -33.18
C GLU A 564 9.20 5.46 -32.32
N LEU A 565 9.38 5.55 -31.00
CA LEU A 565 9.09 4.46 -30.07
C LEU A 565 7.59 4.17 -29.97
N ILE A 566 6.73 5.19 -30.00
CA ILE A 566 5.27 5.04 -30.01
C ILE A 566 4.85 4.25 -31.27
N GLU A 567 5.32 4.66 -32.45
CA GLU A 567 4.96 4.01 -33.71
C GLU A 567 5.45 2.57 -33.80
N ARG A 568 6.66 2.28 -33.30
CA ARG A 568 7.25 0.95 -33.38
C ARG A 568 6.79 -0.03 -32.31
N LEU A 569 6.39 0.45 -31.14
CA LEU A 569 5.88 -0.40 -30.06
C LEU A 569 4.36 -0.62 -30.17
N THR A 570 3.60 0.36 -30.67
CA THR A 570 2.16 0.20 -30.89
C THR A 570 1.93 -0.91 -31.92
N GLY A 571 1.08 -1.88 -31.56
CA GLY A 571 0.82 -3.04 -32.39
C GLY A 571 1.92 -4.09 -32.40
N LEU A 572 2.89 -4.03 -31.46
CA LEU A 572 3.90 -5.09 -31.29
C LEU A 572 3.21 -6.46 -31.32
N HIS A 573 3.54 -7.25 -32.35
CA HIS A 573 2.87 -8.51 -32.62
C HIS A 573 3.52 -9.68 -31.90
N ASP A 574 2.69 -10.57 -31.41
CA ASP A 574 3.07 -11.87 -30.87
C ASP A 574 2.80 -12.93 -31.93
N GLU A 575 3.85 -13.36 -32.61
CA GLU A 575 3.77 -14.32 -33.72
C GLU A 575 3.23 -15.69 -33.26
N GLU A 576 3.49 -16.08 -32.01
CA GLU A 576 3.04 -17.36 -31.45
C GLU A 576 1.53 -17.35 -31.14
N ALA A 577 1.02 -16.23 -30.61
CA ALA A 577 -0.40 -16.08 -30.30
C ALA A 577 -1.20 -15.48 -31.46
N GLY A 578 -0.56 -14.97 -32.52
CA GLY A 578 -1.21 -14.38 -33.70
C GLY A 578 -1.98 -13.09 -33.41
N GLN A 579 -1.56 -12.31 -32.42
CA GLN A 579 -2.26 -11.07 -32.02
C GLN A 579 -1.29 -9.99 -31.50
N ALA A 580 -1.76 -8.73 -31.44
CA ALA A 580 -0.98 -7.66 -30.88
C ALA A 580 -0.84 -7.80 -29.36
N ALA A 581 0.39 -7.63 -28.85
CA ALA A 581 0.70 -7.62 -27.42
C ALA A 581 0.60 -6.22 -26.80
N VAL A 582 0.75 -5.17 -27.62
CA VAL A 582 0.65 -3.76 -27.23
C VAL A 582 -0.45 -3.08 -28.03
N ASN A 583 -1.48 -2.59 -27.35
CA ASN A 583 -2.57 -1.84 -27.97
C ASN A 583 -2.10 -0.44 -28.37
N ARG A 584 -1.54 0.29 -27.42
CA ARG A 584 -1.14 1.69 -27.58
C ARG A 584 0.08 2.00 -26.71
N VAL A 585 0.81 3.02 -27.10
CA VAL A 585 1.83 3.64 -26.27
C VAL A 585 1.48 5.10 -26.09
N PHE A 586 1.43 5.54 -24.86
CA PHE A 586 1.03 6.89 -24.48
C PHE A 586 2.25 7.78 -24.26
N ASP A 587 2.25 9.00 -24.81
CA ASP A 587 3.14 10.06 -24.35
C ASP A 587 2.66 10.54 -22.98
N SER A 588 3.45 10.30 -21.94
CA SER A 588 3.09 10.65 -20.57
C SER A 588 2.88 12.17 -20.38
N ALA A 589 3.54 13.01 -21.16
CA ALA A 589 3.34 14.45 -21.13
C ALA A 589 1.98 14.87 -21.68
N ALA A 590 1.43 14.11 -22.63
CA ALA A 590 0.11 14.36 -23.20
C ALA A 590 -1.02 13.89 -22.27
N VAL A 591 -0.89 12.67 -21.71
CA VAL A 591 -1.96 12.08 -20.87
C VAL A 591 -1.92 12.50 -19.40
N SER A 592 -0.77 12.97 -18.92
CA SER A 592 -0.55 13.37 -17.53
C SER A 592 0.27 14.66 -17.44
N PRO A 593 -0.23 15.78 -17.99
CA PRO A 593 0.48 17.06 -17.93
C PRO A 593 0.56 17.58 -16.51
N GLY A 594 1.69 18.22 -16.16
CA GLY A 594 1.85 18.83 -14.85
C GLY A 594 3.31 19.10 -14.46
N PRO A 595 3.51 19.71 -13.29
CA PRO A 595 4.86 20.11 -12.86
C PRO A 595 5.79 18.93 -12.51
N TYR A 596 5.27 17.71 -12.40
CA TYR A 596 6.03 16.50 -12.05
C TYR A 596 6.12 15.49 -13.19
N THR A 597 5.62 15.81 -14.39
CA THR A 597 5.65 14.92 -15.56
C THR A 597 7.07 14.44 -15.88
N ASP A 598 8.07 15.32 -15.84
CA ASP A 598 9.48 14.97 -16.07
C ASP A 598 10.07 13.97 -15.06
N SER A 599 9.41 13.79 -13.91
CA SER A 599 9.83 12.81 -12.89
C SER A 599 9.31 11.41 -13.19
N GLY A 600 8.26 11.30 -14.00
CA GLY A 600 7.64 10.05 -14.45
C GLY A 600 8.36 9.42 -15.65
N PRO A 601 7.82 8.33 -16.21
CA PRO A 601 8.24 7.77 -17.49
C PRO A 601 7.91 8.73 -18.62
N ASP A 602 8.70 8.68 -19.70
CA ASP A 602 8.43 9.44 -20.92
C ASP A 602 7.26 8.86 -21.72
N LEU A 603 7.16 7.52 -21.69
CA LEU A 603 6.08 6.78 -22.35
C LEU A 603 5.48 5.76 -21.37
N ALA A 604 4.18 5.52 -21.48
CA ALA A 604 3.48 4.45 -20.80
C ALA A 604 2.96 3.43 -21.84
N VAL A 605 3.27 2.15 -21.60
CA VAL A 605 2.86 1.06 -22.52
C VAL A 605 1.50 0.53 -22.10
N GLY A 606 0.51 0.63 -22.96
CA GLY A 606 -0.82 0.03 -22.83
C GLY A 606 -0.84 -1.34 -23.49
N TYR A 607 -0.68 -2.39 -22.71
CA TYR A 607 -0.71 -3.77 -23.22
C TYR A 607 -2.13 -4.20 -23.61
N ALA A 608 -2.23 -5.13 -24.53
CA ALA A 608 -3.49 -5.78 -24.88
C ALA A 608 -3.94 -6.73 -23.73
N PRO A 609 -5.24 -7.02 -23.60
CA PRO A 609 -5.71 -8.07 -22.68
C PRO A 609 -4.97 -9.40 -22.90
N GLY A 610 -4.53 -10.03 -21.84
CA GLY A 610 -3.69 -11.22 -21.88
C GLY A 610 -2.18 -10.93 -21.76
N TYR A 611 -1.76 -9.69 -21.93
CA TYR A 611 -0.35 -9.28 -21.88
C TYR A 611 -0.09 -8.27 -20.76
N ARG A 612 1.15 -8.26 -20.31
CA ARG A 612 1.68 -7.31 -19.33
C ARG A 612 3.20 -7.29 -19.40
N THR A 613 3.86 -6.33 -18.80
CA THR A 613 5.31 -6.35 -18.53
C THR A 613 5.72 -7.70 -17.92
N SER A 614 6.72 -8.36 -18.48
CA SER A 614 7.26 -9.61 -17.93
C SER A 614 7.87 -9.41 -16.54
N TRP A 615 7.99 -10.47 -15.77
CA TRP A 615 8.60 -10.42 -14.43
C TRP A 615 10.05 -9.93 -14.48
N ASP A 616 10.79 -10.35 -15.50
CA ASP A 616 12.18 -9.99 -15.70
C ASP A 616 12.32 -8.51 -16.13
N ALA A 617 11.47 -8.04 -17.03
CA ALA A 617 11.45 -6.62 -17.43
C ALA A 617 11.08 -5.69 -16.26
N ALA A 618 10.14 -6.09 -15.40
CA ALA A 618 9.78 -5.31 -14.21
C ALA A 618 10.96 -5.12 -13.24
N GLN A 619 11.89 -6.07 -13.20
CA GLN A 619 13.16 -6.00 -12.46
C GLN A 619 14.30 -5.36 -13.26
N GLY A 620 14.04 -4.83 -14.45
CA GLY A 620 15.05 -4.20 -15.29
C GLY A 620 16.06 -5.17 -15.93
N LYS A 621 15.72 -6.45 -16.06
CA LYS A 621 16.54 -7.41 -16.82
C LYS A 621 16.30 -7.20 -18.31
N VAL A 622 17.34 -7.48 -19.09
CA VAL A 622 17.37 -7.29 -20.55
C VAL A 622 17.46 -8.62 -21.32
N ALA A 623 17.88 -9.67 -20.64
CA ALA A 623 17.98 -11.02 -21.21
C ALA A 623 16.59 -11.65 -21.44
N GLY A 624 16.57 -12.72 -22.24
CA GLY A 624 15.38 -13.50 -22.53
C GLY A 624 14.63 -13.06 -23.79
N PRO A 625 13.52 -13.74 -24.11
CA PRO A 625 12.68 -13.42 -25.25
C PRO A 625 11.91 -12.11 -25.02
N VAL A 626 11.43 -11.50 -26.12
CA VAL A 626 10.58 -10.30 -26.06
C VAL A 626 9.21 -10.65 -25.47
N ILE A 627 8.66 -11.81 -25.81
CA ILE A 627 7.37 -12.29 -25.30
C ILE A 627 7.55 -13.72 -24.80
N GLU A 628 6.96 -14.03 -23.66
CA GLU A 628 7.03 -15.35 -23.02
C GLU A 628 5.73 -15.72 -22.30
N ASP A 629 5.45 -17.00 -22.12
CA ASP A 629 4.31 -17.47 -21.35
C ASP A 629 4.44 -17.15 -19.87
N ASN A 630 3.36 -16.67 -19.27
CA ASN A 630 3.27 -16.54 -17.80
C ASN A 630 2.83 -17.86 -17.17
N THR A 631 3.76 -18.58 -16.61
CA THR A 631 3.52 -19.86 -15.92
C THR A 631 3.37 -19.71 -14.41
N ARG A 632 3.44 -18.51 -13.86
CA ARG A 632 3.33 -18.22 -12.43
C ARG A 632 1.86 -18.17 -11.98
N ARG A 633 1.63 -18.30 -10.68
CA ARG A 633 0.29 -18.24 -10.08
C ARG A 633 -0.36 -16.84 -10.17
N TRP A 634 0.44 -15.79 -10.24
CA TRP A 634 -0.05 -14.45 -10.55
C TRP A 634 -0.53 -14.39 -12.01
N SER A 635 -1.82 -14.55 -12.22
CA SER A 635 -2.42 -14.89 -13.50
C SER A 635 -3.47 -13.89 -14.01
N GLY A 636 -3.90 -12.96 -13.17
CA GLY A 636 -4.68 -11.79 -13.54
C GLY A 636 -3.89 -10.52 -13.30
N ASP A 637 -4.15 -9.48 -14.07
CA ASP A 637 -3.51 -8.18 -13.89
C ASP A 637 -4.36 -7.03 -14.47
N HIS A 638 -4.04 -5.83 -14.08
CA HIS A 638 -4.68 -4.60 -14.54
C HIS A 638 -3.70 -3.65 -15.23
N CYS A 639 -2.38 -3.96 -15.26
CA CYS A 639 -1.35 -3.16 -15.93
C CYS A 639 -1.40 -3.35 -17.45
N VAL A 640 -2.52 -3.01 -18.04
CA VAL A 640 -2.84 -3.10 -19.48
C VAL A 640 -3.23 -1.71 -20.01
N ASP A 641 -3.78 -1.63 -21.23
CA ASP A 641 -4.37 -0.38 -21.72
C ASP A 641 -5.52 0.05 -20.79
N PRO A 642 -5.51 1.29 -20.26
CA PRO A 642 -6.52 1.78 -19.32
C PRO A 642 -7.98 1.61 -19.77
N ASP A 643 -8.25 1.72 -21.08
CA ASP A 643 -9.61 1.56 -21.62
C ASP A 643 -10.14 0.13 -21.50
N CYS A 644 -9.24 -0.85 -21.30
CA CYS A 644 -9.61 -2.25 -21.11
C CYS A 644 -10.00 -2.58 -19.66
N VAL A 645 -9.66 -1.72 -18.71
CA VAL A 645 -9.81 -1.99 -17.27
C VAL A 645 -10.42 -0.81 -16.51
N PRO A 646 -11.57 -0.26 -16.94
CA PRO A 646 -12.27 0.73 -16.12
C PRO A 646 -12.69 0.11 -14.78
N GLY A 647 -12.78 0.93 -13.74
CA GLY A 647 -13.35 0.54 -12.47
C GLY A 647 -14.88 0.62 -12.47
N VAL A 648 -15.48 0.46 -11.28
CA VAL A 648 -16.92 0.64 -11.03
C VAL A 648 -17.19 1.85 -10.16
N LEU A 649 -18.34 2.49 -10.34
CA LEU A 649 -18.85 3.54 -9.46
C LEU A 649 -20.34 3.29 -9.17
N PHE A 650 -20.68 3.11 -7.90
CA PHE A 650 -22.04 3.07 -7.40
C PHE A 650 -22.28 4.19 -6.39
N CYS A 651 -23.45 4.79 -6.42
CA CYS A 651 -23.85 5.79 -5.44
C CYS A 651 -25.35 5.69 -5.16
N ASN A 652 -25.77 5.92 -3.91
CA ASN A 652 -27.18 6.01 -3.55
C ASN A 652 -27.83 7.37 -3.91
N ARG A 653 -27.12 8.21 -4.67
CA ARG A 653 -27.60 9.46 -5.25
C ARG A 653 -27.43 9.44 -6.76
N HIS A 654 -28.15 10.32 -7.45
CA HIS A 654 -27.95 10.52 -8.88
C HIS A 654 -26.69 11.34 -9.14
N LEU A 655 -25.75 10.76 -9.90
CA LEU A 655 -24.52 11.37 -10.37
C LEU A 655 -24.49 11.34 -11.91
N ASP A 656 -23.87 12.35 -12.52
CA ASP A 656 -23.52 12.32 -13.94
C ASP A 656 -22.25 11.47 -14.12
N VAL A 657 -22.45 10.22 -14.53
CA VAL A 657 -21.37 9.23 -14.71
C VAL A 657 -20.91 9.11 -16.16
N ALA A 658 -21.42 9.95 -17.07
CA ALA A 658 -20.90 10.02 -18.42
C ALA A 658 -19.43 10.48 -18.35
N SER A 659 -18.51 9.60 -18.78
CA SER A 659 -17.05 9.84 -18.70
C SER A 659 -16.56 10.21 -17.29
N ALA A 660 -17.06 9.54 -16.25
CA ALA A 660 -16.60 9.72 -14.88
C ALA A 660 -15.20 9.12 -14.70
N ARG A 661 -14.29 9.88 -14.10
CA ARG A 661 -12.88 9.51 -13.89
C ARG A 661 -12.56 9.43 -12.39
N MET A 662 -11.54 8.66 -12.04
CA MET A 662 -11.06 8.55 -10.65
C MET A 662 -10.82 9.91 -9.99
N MET A 663 -10.29 10.89 -10.72
CA MET A 663 -10.02 12.23 -10.20
C MET A 663 -11.28 13.08 -9.95
N ASP A 664 -12.43 12.67 -10.45
CA ASP A 664 -13.70 13.39 -10.26
C ASP A 664 -14.37 13.11 -8.91
N ILE A 665 -13.93 12.06 -8.21
CA ILE A 665 -14.51 11.64 -6.91
C ILE A 665 -14.21 12.67 -5.81
N ALA A 666 -12.98 13.17 -5.74
CA ALA A 666 -12.61 14.18 -4.73
C ALA A 666 -13.43 15.47 -4.85
N PRO A 667 -13.55 16.14 -6.02
CA PRO A 667 -14.43 17.29 -6.22
C PRO A 667 -15.90 16.98 -5.91
N THR A 668 -16.38 15.77 -6.25
CA THR A 668 -17.75 15.33 -5.96
C THR A 668 -18.01 15.31 -4.45
N ILE A 669 -17.09 14.69 -3.68
CA ILE A 669 -17.22 14.64 -2.21
C ILE A 669 -17.15 16.04 -1.61
N LEU A 670 -16.25 16.91 -2.08
CA LEU A 670 -16.20 18.31 -1.63
C LEU A 670 -17.51 19.03 -1.90
N SER A 671 -18.09 18.88 -3.09
CA SER A 671 -19.35 19.48 -3.49
C SER A 671 -20.53 18.98 -2.66
N LEU A 672 -20.57 17.68 -2.30
CA LEU A 672 -21.58 17.11 -1.38
C LEU A 672 -21.60 17.84 -0.03
N PHE A 673 -20.45 18.31 0.45
CA PHE A 673 -20.32 19.10 1.67
C PHE A 673 -20.39 20.62 1.45
N GLY A 674 -20.69 21.09 0.24
CA GLY A 674 -20.73 22.51 -0.08
C GLY A 674 -19.37 23.21 0.00
N VAL A 675 -18.29 22.47 -0.18
CA VAL A 675 -16.91 22.95 -0.20
C VAL A 675 -16.45 23.14 -1.64
N GLY A 676 -15.90 24.30 -1.95
CA GLY A 676 -15.40 24.61 -3.29
C GLY A 676 -14.19 23.74 -3.66
N THR A 677 -14.10 23.37 -4.94
CA THR A 677 -12.98 22.60 -5.49
C THR A 677 -11.73 23.47 -5.55
N PRO A 678 -10.61 23.05 -4.93
CA PRO A 678 -9.33 23.76 -5.02
C PRO A 678 -8.78 23.80 -6.46
N ALA A 679 -8.09 24.89 -6.82
CA ALA A 679 -7.57 25.10 -8.17
C ALA A 679 -6.55 24.06 -8.68
N TYR A 680 -5.93 23.29 -7.79
CA TYR A 680 -5.01 22.23 -8.20
C TYR A 680 -5.73 20.93 -8.61
N MET A 681 -7.01 20.76 -8.26
CA MET A 681 -7.82 19.63 -8.69
C MET A 681 -8.22 19.79 -10.16
N GLU A 682 -8.06 18.75 -10.93
CA GLU A 682 -8.36 18.70 -12.37
C GLU A 682 -9.67 17.96 -12.66
N GLY A 683 -10.16 17.23 -11.66
CA GLY A 683 -11.46 16.57 -11.72
C GLY A 683 -12.63 17.53 -11.63
N ARG A 684 -13.79 17.10 -12.15
CA ARG A 684 -15.07 17.80 -12.03
C ARG A 684 -15.96 17.14 -10.98
N SER A 685 -16.92 17.91 -10.43
CA SER A 685 -17.99 17.30 -9.62
C SER A 685 -18.96 16.55 -10.52
N LEU A 686 -19.33 15.34 -10.11
CA LEU A 686 -20.33 14.51 -10.79
C LEU A 686 -21.76 14.82 -10.33
N LEU A 687 -21.95 15.77 -9.40
CA LEU A 687 -23.29 16.27 -9.06
C LEU A 687 -23.82 17.10 -10.21
N ALA A 688 -25.09 16.87 -10.56
CA ALA A 688 -25.77 17.76 -11.52
C ALA A 688 -25.64 19.21 -11.05
N PRO A 689 -25.39 20.17 -11.96
CA PRO A 689 -25.42 21.59 -11.62
C PRO A 689 -26.75 21.87 -10.90
N THR A 690 -26.70 22.38 -9.69
CA THR A 690 -27.89 22.95 -9.07
C THR A 690 -28.30 24.11 -9.97
N GLY A 691 -29.35 23.88 -10.80
CA GLY A 691 -29.89 24.91 -11.66
C GLY A 691 -30.11 26.17 -10.82
N GLU A 692 -29.56 27.28 -11.21
CA GLU A 692 -30.06 28.57 -10.79
C GLU A 692 -31.54 28.54 -11.11
N ALA A 693 -32.36 28.49 -10.07
CA ALA A 693 -33.80 28.74 -10.21
C ALA A 693 -33.92 30.13 -10.83
N GLY A 694 -34.19 30.15 -12.13
CA GLY A 694 -34.42 31.40 -12.82
C GLY A 694 -35.56 32.14 -12.15
N TYR A 695 -35.23 33.16 -11.38
CA TYR A 695 -36.18 34.20 -11.08
C TYR A 695 -36.45 34.92 -12.41
N ALA A 696 -37.38 34.38 -13.16
CA ALA A 696 -38.06 35.18 -14.19
C ALA A 696 -38.83 36.29 -13.45
N HIS A 697 -38.33 37.49 -13.55
CA HIS A 697 -39.14 38.69 -13.26
C HIS A 697 -40.32 38.71 -14.23
N ALA A 698 -41.54 38.55 -13.68
CA ALA A 698 -42.78 38.99 -14.27
C ALA A 698 -43.17 40.31 -13.60
#